data_312a4bcbc7589b281d5660b4b83e0456
#
_entry.id   312a4bcbc7589b281d5660b4b83e0456
#
_cell.length_a   1.000
_cell.length_b   1.000
_cell.length_c   1.000
_cell.angle_alpha   90.00
_cell.angle_beta   90.00
_cell.angle_gamma   90.00
#
_symmetry.space_group_name_H-M   'P 1'
#
loop_
_entity.id
_entity.type
_entity.pdbx_description
1 polymer ?
#
loop_
_entity_poly.entity_id
_entity_poly.type
_entity_poly.pdbx_seq_one_letter_code
_entity_poly.pdbx_strand_id
1 'polypeptide(L)'
;MRIAYFYIALLFCTSGQAQQIVQGTIMDAEKDIPLSNVQVTIKQDKVILQYTYSDEQGHFKIKGESRADNILTFSLIGYKPVEIKMTEIQDRILVKLYPQSIVINEVVIKAPKIRGQGDTVTYFVNQFSSDRDKTIGDVLRKMPGINVDTKGKITYNGKEINKFYIEGQDLLEGKYGIATNGIPQQEVGTVEVYEDHQPIKALEGLFFSDQAAINIKLKEGAKAHWITTLDLESGLPLPLWEIKSFTMLIKKNQQNISILKSNNRGHDLSHECETVTTRGFFNQDDYYNQSQDIDVALPSTPSLSPERTLDNRSHLFSTNQLWGLKNNYQLKGQINYLNDETKSEATSKTIYYLPDGSYILSETENGKSYQNMLTTNLTLIGNKDKFYLRNTLNTEWKWHRIDLMTQNDKNLIQEKAYMPSHKVSNNFNLVKRLRNQSISFSSFILWQSTPNTLDIFTDEKEKQIQSVSTFFLFNNNHAIYSFTLGKFILSLNGGINFLLRQMDSNQQNNHIPVEGDLLYNDIQTNYIRSYLNPKIELNKRFLILTIQCPVSYYHYIYKKEKQRQTMNYGIYSPSLKVQWNLTPDLKWTILGGILQDKPDEFLWYNGWIVQNYRTIRQGYMTTQKKNGKMMNMDISYKNLSLLLFANAKISLQWNNEKYIESQNFINNANQ
;
A
#
# COMPACT_ATOMS: atom_id res chain seq x y z
N MET A 1 -14.98 -96.04 -16.90
CA MET A 1 -15.12 -94.58 -17.05
C MET A 1 -16.55 -94.02 -17.28
N ARG A 2 -17.57 -94.87 -17.37
CA ARG A 2 -18.98 -94.39 -17.53
C ARG A 2 -19.81 -94.30 -16.31
N ILE A 3 -19.33 -94.79 -15.16
CA ILE A 3 -20.02 -94.73 -13.85
C ILE A 3 -19.61 -93.46 -13.03
N ALA A 4 -18.45 -92.86 -13.27
CA ALA A 4 -17.98 -91.65 -12.58
C ALA A 4 -18.71 -90.36 -13.01
N TYR A 5 -19.22 -90.30 -14.22
CA TYR A 5 -19.99 -89.12 -14.73
C TYR A 5 -21.42 -89.05 -14.19
N PHE A 6 -21.98 -90.16 -13.75
CA PHE A 6 -23.34 -90.25 -13.17
C PHE A 6 -23.39 -89.75 -11.73
N TYR A 7 -22.31 -89.92 -11.00
CA TYR A 7 -22.21 -89.38 -9.63
C TYR A 7 -21.84 -87.88 -9.53
N ILE A 8 -21.18 -87.37 -10.57
CA ILE A 8 -20.89 -85.92 -10.65
C ILE A 8 -22.13 -85.15 -11.11
N ALA A 9 -23.02 -85.71 -11.91
CA ALA A 9 -24.29 -85.11 -12.31
C ALA A 9 -25.34 -85.08 -11.14
N LEU A 10 -25.25 -85.99 -10.19
CA LEU A 10 -26.17 -86.04 -9.06
C LEU A 10 -25.81 -85.09 -7.89
N LEU A 11 -24.56 -84.50 -7.86
CA LEU A 11 -24.10 -83.51 -6.89
C LEU A 11 -24.42 -82.12 -7.28
N PHE A 12 -24.95 -81.86 -8.49
CA PHE A 12 -25.31 -80.48 -8.94
C PHE A 12 -26.82 -80.17 -8.84
N CYS A 13 -27.63 -81.00 -8.24
CA CYS A 13 -29.08 -80.86 -8.26
C CYS A 13 -29.70 -80.63 -6.87
N THR A 14 -29.05 -79.96 -5.93
CA THR A 14 -29.77 -79.53 -4.69
C THR A 14 -29.18 -78.22 -4.08
N SER A 15 -29.39 -77.14 -4.73
CA SER A 15 -29.50 -75.88 -4.04
C SER A 15 -30.60 -75.01 -4.65
N GLY A 16 -31.80 -75.55 -4.69
CA GLY A 16 -33.01 -74.76 -4.87
C GLY A 16 -33.22 -73.91 -3.62
N GLN A 17 -32.71 -72.69 -3.64
CA GLN A 17 -33.03 -71.75 -2.58
C GLN A 17 -34.51 -71.41 -2.72
N ALA A 18 -35.32 -71.74 -1.72
CA ALA A 18 -36.74 -71.36 -1.67
C ALA A 18 -36.88 -69.84 -1.52
N GLN A 19 -37.31 -69.22 -2.60
CA GLN A 19 -37.72 -67.82 -2.56
C GLN A 19 -39.02 -67.70 -1.79
N GLN A 20 -38.99 -67.05 -0.64
CA GLN A 20 -40.17 -66.70 0.15
C GLN A 20 -40.83 -65.42 -0.39
N ILE A 21 -42.15 -65.48 -0.57
CA ILE A 21 -42.96 -64.32 -0.93
C ILE A 21 -43.50 -63.73 0.38
N VAL A 22 -43.03 -62.52 0.73
CA VAL A 22 -43.57 -61.81 1.89
C VAL A 22 -44.59 -60.78 1.40
N GLN A 23 -45.77 -60.81 2.01
CA GLN A 23 -46.84 -59.86 1.73
C GLN A 23 -47.50 -59.41 3.02
N GLY A 24 -48.05 -58.21 3.03
CA GLY A 24 -48.65 -57.67 4.24
C GLY A 24 -49.30 -56.31 4.03
N THR A 25 -49.70 -55.71 5.13
CA THR A 25 -50.32 -54.38 5.13
C THR A 25 -49.52 -53.46 6.02
N ILE A 26 -49.34 -52.19 5.59
CA ILE A 26 -48.63 -51.18 6.34
C ILE A 26 -49.65 -50.13 6.76
N MET A 27 -49.68 -49.80 8.05
CA MET A 27 -50.62 -48.86 8.63
C MET A 27 -49.92 -47.79 9.47
N ASP A 28 -50.53 -46.63 9.57
CA ASP A 28 -50.16 -45.60 10.56
C ASP A 28 -50.46 -46.11 11.95
N ALA A 29 -49.48 -46.04 12.87
CA ALA A 29 -49.61 -46.57 14.19
C ALA A 29 -50.57 -45.74 15.12
N GLU A 30 -50.80 -44.48 14.82
CA GLU A 30 -51.63 -43.58 15.60
C GLU A 30 -53.07 -43.47 15.05
N LYS A 31 -53.20 -43.48 13.72
CA LYS A 31 -54.49 -43.24 13.05
C LYS A 31 -55.17 -44.52 12.56
N ASP A 32 -54.48 -45.65 12.61
CA ASP A 32 -54.93 -46.95 12.08
C ASP A 32 -55.47 -46.89 10.60
N ILE A 33 -54.84 -46.03 9.76
CA ILE A 33 -55.16 -45.90 8.33
C ILE A 33 -54.03 -46.56 7.52
N PRO A 34 -54.36 -47.13 6.33
CA PRO A 34 -53.36 -47.73 5.47
C PRO A 34 -52.39 -46.65 4.92
N LEU A 35 -51.12 -46.99 4.82
CA LEU A 35 -50.08 -46.11 4.29
C LEU A 35 -49.66 -46.53 2.91
N SER A 36 -49.91 -45.68 1.92
CA SER A 36 -49.46 -45.85 0.52
C SER A 36 -48.03 -45.34 0.32
N ASN A 37 -47.39 -45.82 -0.73
CA ASN A 37 -46.04 -45.39 -1.14
C ASN A 37 -44.94 -45.61 -0.08
N VAL A 38 -45.16 -46.52 0.86
CA VAL A 38 -44.08 -46.94 1.77
C VAL A 38 -43.08 -47.76 1.02
N GLN A 39 -41.84 -47.33 1.02
CA GLN A 39 -40.74 -48.08 0.43
C GLN A 39 -40.42 -49.29 1.30
N VAL A 40 -40.53 -50.50 0.69
CA VAL A 40 -40.21 -51.79 1.34
C VAL A 40 -38.97 -52.35 0.63
N THR A 41 -37.88 -52.50 1.39
CA THR A 41 -36.61 -52.98 0.82
C THR A 41 -36.09 -54.19 1.59
N ILE A 42 -35.55 -55.17 0.88
CA ILE A 42 -34.74 -56.25 1.46
C ILE A 42 -33.28 -55.83 1.32
N LYS A 43 -32.59 -55.68 2.46
CA LYS A 43 -31.19 -55.32 2.52
C LYS A 43 -30.35 -56.46 3.11
N GLN A 44 -29.16 -56.63 2.59
CA GLN A 44 -28.10 -57.40 3.21
C GLN A 44 -26.94 -56.44 3.47
N ASP A 45 -26.62 -56.20 4.72
CA ASP A 45 -25.73 -55.12 5.16
C ASP A 45 -26.20 -53.75 4.66
N LYS A 46 -25.47 -53.15 3.74
CA LYS A 46 -25.79 -51.84 3.12
C LYS A 46 -26.31 -51.94 1.69
N VAL A 47 -26.44 -53.17 1.15
CA VAL A 47 -26.85 -53.40 -0.23
C VAL A 47 -28.34 -53.74 -0.30
N ILE A 48 -29.09 -53.03 -1.12
CA ILE A 48 -30.50 -53.32 -1.40
C ILE A 48 -30.56 -54.43 -2.44
N LEU A 49 -31.13 -55.58 -2.05
CA LEU A 49 -31.30 -56.73 -2.90
C LEU A 49 -32.60 -56.66 -3.70
N GLN A 50 -33.69 -56.20 -3.07
CA GLN A 50 -35.01 -56.10 -3.70
C GLN A 50 -35.76 -54.91 -3.07
N TYR A 51 -36.70 -54.32 -3.83
CA TYR A 51 -37.58 -53.28 -3.30
C TYR A 51 -38.97 -53.37 -3.94
N THR A 52 -39.98 -52.83 -3.23
CA THR A 52 -41.35 -52.61 -3.68
C THR A 52 -41.94 -51.40 -2.95
N TYR A 53 -43.13 -51.00 -3.31
CA TYR A 53 -43.89 -49.96 -2.60
C TYR A 53 -45.26 -50.49 -2.22
N SER A 54 -45.84 -49.96 -1.11
CA SER A 54 -47.21 -50.22 -0.74
C SER A 54 -48.19 -49.51 -1.68
N ASP A 55 -49.33 -50.15 -1.99
CA ASP A 55 -50.43 -49.59 -2.76
C ASP A 55 -51.31 -48.61 -1.93
N GLU A 56 -52.40 -48.11 -2.52
CA GLU A 56 -53.33 -47.22 -1.85
C GLU A 56 -54.05 -47.79 -0.62
N GLN A 57 -54.14 -49.14 -0.55
CA GLN A 57 -54.71 -49.87 0.58
C GLN A 57 -53.61 -50.32 1.60
N GLY A 58 -52.38 -49.84 1.41
CA GLY A 58 -51.24 -50.15 2.26
C GLY A 58 -50.68 -51.57 2.06
N HIS A 59 -51.14 -52.33 1.02
CA HIS A 59 -50.65 -53.68 0.77
C HIS A 59 -49.31 -53.66 0.04
N PHE A 60 -48.43 -54.55 0.37
CA PHE A 60 -47.16 -54.77 -0.31
C PHE A 60 -46.91 -56.25 -0.59
N LYS A 61 -46.09 -56.54 -1.60
CA LYS A 61 -45.64 -57.88 -1.93
C LYS A 61 -44.21 -57.83 -2.44
N ILE A 62 -43.32 -58.57 -1.75
CA ILE A 62 -41.90 -58.62 -2.15
C ILE A 62 -41.41 -60.06 -2.09
N LYS A 63 -40.48 -60.37 -3.03
CA LYS A 63 -39.87 -61.72 -3.09
C LYS A 63 -38.45 -61.63 -2.54
N GLY A 64 -38.07 -62.54 -1.67
CA GLY A 64 -36.72 -62.55 -1.13
C GLY A 64 -36.33 -63.93 -0.57
N GLU A 65 -35.09 -64.06 -0.24
CA GLU A 65 -34.56 -65.27 0.39
C GLU A 65 -34.59 -65.09 1.90
N SER A 66 -35.13 -66.14 2.61
CA SER A 66 -35.15 -66.16 4.08
C SER A 66 -33.76 -66.53 4.61
N ARG A 67 -32.89 -65.52 4.69
CA ARG A 67 -31.55 -65.61 5.30
C ARG A 67 -31.48 -64.76 6.56
N ALA A 68 -30.67 -65.19 7.50
CA ALA A 68 -30.50 -64.46 8.77
C ALA A 68 -29.92 -63.05 8.60
N ASP A 69 -29.16 -62.81 7.52
CA ASP A 69 -28.52 -61.54 7.23
C ASP A 69 -29.42 -60.59 6.40
N ASN A 70 -30.58 -61.04 5.94
CA ASN A 70 -31.52 -60.24 5.16
C ASN A 70 -32.49 -59.51 6.11
N ILE A 71 -32.53 -58.19 5.97
CA ILE A 71 -33.40 -57.30 6.76
C ILE A 71 -34.44 -56.66 5.81
N LEU A 72 -35.70 -56.81 6.17
CA LEU A 72 -36.81 -56.14 5.51
C LEU A 72 -37.01 -54.78 6.20
N THR A 73 -36.80 -53.67 5.45
CA THR A 73 -36.90 -52.28 5.95
C THR A 73 -38.11 -51.62 5.32
N PHE A 74 -38.93 -50.99 6.16
CA PHE A 74 -40.09 -50.17 5.76
C PHE A 74 -39.75 -48.73 6.06
N SER A 75 -39.81 -47.84 5.04
CA SER A 75 -39.48 -46.42 5.18
C SER A 75 -40.47 -45.55 4.41
N LEU A 76 -40.90 -44.47 5.08
CA LEU A 76 -41.74 -43.43 4.54
C LEU A 76 -41.31 -42.08 5.15
N ILE A 77 -41.22 -41.03 4.34
CA ILE A 77 -40.89 -39.70 4.81
C ILE A 77 -41.93 -39.25 5.85
N GLY A 78 -41.47 -38.80 7.00
CA GLY A 78 -42.34 -38.42 8.13
C GLY A 78 -42.67 -39.56 9.12
N TYR A 79 -42.10 -40.75 8.90
CA TYR A 79 -42.29 -41.93 9.80
C TYR A 79 -40.94 -42.52 10.19
N LYS A 80 -40.92 -43.11 11.37
CA LYS A 80 -39.75 -43.88 11.87
C LYS A 80 -39.62 -45.17 11.07
N PRO A 81 -38.48 -45.46 10.45
CA PRO A 81 -38.25 -46.72 9.72
C PRO A 81 -38.39 -47.91 10.66
N VAL A 82 -38.99 -48.97 10.15
CA VAL A 82 -39.11 -50.26 10.87
C VAL A 82 -38.29 -51.32 10.10
N GLU A 83 -37.51 -52.08 10.84
CA GLU A 83 -36.65 -53.13 10.32
C GLU A 83 -37.03 -54.48 10.97
N ILE A 84 -37.19 -55.51 10.14
CA ILE A 84 -37.58 -56.85 10.58
C ILE A 84 -36.64 -57.84 9.87
N LYS A 85 -36.09 -58.83 10.60
CA LYS A 85 -35.27 -59.85 9.98
C LYS A 85 -36.13 -60.80 9.17
N MET A 86 -35.68 -61.20 7.97
CA MET A 86 -36.45 -62.12 7.06
C MET A 86 -36.76 -63.47 7.70
N THR A 87 -35.96 -63.95 8.64
CA THR A 87 -36.18 -65.19 9.40
C THR A 87 -37.31 -65.13 10.40
N GLU A 88 -37.76 -63.93 10.81
CA GLU A 88 -38.83 -63.69 11.80
C GLU A 88 -40.19 -63.47 11.12
N ILE A 89 -40.25 -63.52 9.78
CA ILE A 89 -41.42 -63.17 9.00
C ILE A 89 -42.22 -64.40 8.59
N GLN A 90 -43.50 -64.40 8.91
CA GLN A 90 -44.50 -65.29 8.32
C GLN A 90 -45.04 -64.76 7.01
N ASP A 91 -45.72 -65.57 6.20
CA ASP A 91 -46.18 -65.22 4.87
C ASP A 91 -47.03 -63.97 4.77
N ARG A 92 -47.66 -63.53 5.85
CA ARG A 92 -48.42 -62.26 5.94
C ARG A 92 -48.07 -61.52 7.23
N ILE A 93 -47.70 -60.21 7.08
CA ILE A 93 -47.36 -59.36 8.24
C ILE A 93 -48.17 -58.06 8.23
N LEU A 94 -48.48 -57.56 9.38
CA LEU A 94 -49.00 -56.21 9.64
C LEU A 94 -47.89 -55.36 10.23
N VAL A 95 -47.54 -54.28 9.52
CA VAL A 95 -46.47 -53.33 9.96
C VAL A 95 -47.09 -52.00 10.33
N LYS A 96 -46.81 -51.51 11.52
CA LYS A 96 -47.27 -50.20 12.00
C LYS A 96 -46.06 -49.24 12.00
N LEU A 97 -46.18 -48.11 11.25
CA LEU A 97 -45.17 -47.06 11.24
C LEU A 97 -45.63 -45.93 12.15
N TYR A 98 -44.72 -45.45 12.99
CA TYR A 98 -44.95 -44.36 13.91
C TYR A 98 -44.57 -43.02 13.24
N PRO A 99 -45.42 -41.97 13.25
CA PRO A 99 -45.07 -40.65 12.79
C PRO A 99 -43.83 -40.14 13.53
N GLN A 100 -42.89 -39.56 12.79
CA GLN A 100 -41.70 -38.94 13.33
C GLN A 100 -41.47 -37.60 12.64
N SER A 101 -41.48 -36.51 13.40
CA SER A 101 -41.13 -35.22 12.90
C SER A 101 -39.65 -35.17 12.49
N ILE A 102 -39.39 -34.82 11.25
CA ILE A 102 -38.04 -34.59 10.73
C ILE A 102 -37.63 -33.18 11.16
N VAL A 103 -36.72 -33.06 12.10
CA VAL A 103 -36.04 -31.79 12.39
C VAL A 103 -35.05 -31.52 11.27
N ILE A 104 -35.40 -30.63 10.36
CA ILE A 104 -34.45 -30.13 9.36
C ILE A 104 -33.51 -29.18 10.11
N ASN A 105 -32.25 -29.59 10.27
CA ASN A 105 -31.23 -28.70 10.81
C ASN A 105 -31.10 -27.49 9.90
N GLU A 106 -31.18 -26.30 10.47
CA GLU A 106 -30.96 -25.04 9.78
C GLU A 106 -29.56 -25.07 9.12
N VAL A 107 -29.50 -24.92 7.81
CA VAL A 107 -28.25 -24.76 7.09
C VAL A 107 -27.81 -23.32 7.27
N VAL A 108 -27.01 -23.04 8.28
CA VAL A 108 -26.38 -21.72 8.45
C VAL A 108 -25.33 -21.56 7.37
N ILE A 109 -25.68 -20.85 6.30
CA ILE A 109 -24.73 -20.41 5.28
C ILE A 109 -23.89 -19.30 5.89
N LYS A 110 -22.70 -19.63 6.38
CA LYS A 110 -21.72 -18.62 6.78
C LYS A 110 -21.26 -17.89 5.51
N ALA A 111 -21.53 -16.60 5.41
CA ALA A 111 -21.01 -15.77 4.34
C ALA A 111 -19.47 -15.90 4.30
N PRO A 112 -18.86 -16.01 3.11
CA PRO A 112 -17.41 -16.13 3.00
C PRO A 112 -16.74 -14.86 3.54
N LYS A 113 -15.61 -15.03 4.25
CA LYS A 113 -14.83 -13.88 4.76
C LYS A 113 -14.27 -13.03 3.63
N ILE A 114 -13.87 -13.69 2.54
CA ILE A 114 -13.26 -13.09 1.35
C ILE A 114 -13.91 -13.70 0.11
N ARG A 115 -14.16 -12.88 -0.89
CA ARG A 115 -14.69 -13.31 -2.18
C ARG A 115 -13.82 -12.76 -3.31
N GLY A 116 -13.32 -13.61 -4.20
CA GLY A 116 -12.65 -13.22 -5.42
C GLY A 116 -13.61 -13.25 -6.61
N GLN A 117 -13.58 -12.22 -7.46
CA GLN A 117 -14.33 -12.17 -8.72
C GLN A 117 -13.53 -11.40 -9.77
N GLY A 118 -12.96 -12.11 -10.76
CA GLY A 118 -12.03 -11.50 -11.72
C GLY A 118 -10.81 -10.94 -11.01
N ASP A 119 -10.49 -9.68 -11.29
CA ASP A 119 -9.36 -8.95 -10.68
C ASP A 119 -9.76 -8.23 -9.38
N THR A 120 -10.93 -8.56 -8.81
CA THR A 120 -11.42 -7.92 -7.58
C THR A 120 -11.48 -8.94 -6.44
N VAL A 121 -10.87 -8.58 -5.31
CA VAL A 121 -10.96 -9.33 -4.05
C VAL A 121 -11.76 -8.50 -3.06
N THR A 122 -12.89 -9.02 -2.58
CA THR A 122 -13.79 -8.35 -1.64
C THR A 122 -13.65 -8.97 -0.25
N TYR A 123 -13.36 -8.14 0.74
CA TYR A 123 -13.31 -8.48 2.15
C TYR A 123 -14.57 -7.95 2.84
N PHE A 124 -15.26 -8.80 3.60
CA PHE A 124 -16.42 -8.40 4.39
C PHE A 124 -15.96 -7.92 5.77
N VAL A 125 -16.09 -6.62 6.03
CA VAL A 125 -15.53 -5.95 7.24
C VAL A 125 -15.99 -6.62 8.53
N ASN A 126 -17.27 -7.00 8.64
CA ASN A 126 -17.85 -7.66 9.81
C ASN A 126 -17.21 -9.02 10.14
N GLN A 127 -16.47 -9.64 9.21
CA GLN A 127 -15.78 -10.92 9.43
C GLN A 127 -14.37 -10.75 10.00
N PHE A 128 -13.82 -9.54 10.02
CA PHE A 128 -12.48 -9.19 10.48
C PHE A 128 -12.51 -8.21 11.66
N SER A 129 -13.62 -7.49 11.84
CA SER A 129 -13.77 -6.50 12.90
C SER A 129 -14.05 -7.14 14.26
N SER A 130 -13.64 -6.45 15.31
CA SER A 130 -13.93 -6.75 16.71
C SER A 130 -14.40 -5.47 17.42
N ASP A 131 -14.99 -5.61 18.61
CA ASP A 131 -15.49 -4.47 19.41
C ASP A 131 -14.38 -3.48 19.84
N ARG A 132 -13.12 -3.91 19.76
CA ARG A 132 -11.96 -3.06 20.06
C ARG A 132 -11.53 -2.16 18.91
N ASP A 133 -11.98 -2.47 17.70
CA ASP A 133 -11.59 -1.71 16.51
C ASP A 133 -12.41 -0.44 16.42
N LYS A 134 -11.75 0.69 16.36
CA LYS A 134 -12.39 2.00 16.22
C LYS A 134 -12.50 2.41 14.75
N THR A 135 -11.44 2.19 13.99
CA THR A 135 -11.29 2.70 12.62
C THR A 135 -11.16 1.56 11.60
N ILE A 136 -11.37 1.88 10.34
CA ILE A 136 -11.15 0.92 9.25
C ILE A 136 -9.68 0.49 9.16
N GLY A 137 -8.74 1.33 9.56
CA GLY A 137 -7.31 0.99 9.61
C GLY A 137 -7.02 -0.18 10.57
N ASP A 138 -7.72 -0.27 11.70
CA ASP A 138 -7.58 -1.38 12.66
C ASP A 138 -8.02 -2.70 12.03
N VAL A 139 -9.08 -2.66 11.23
CA VAL A 139 -9.62 -3.84 10.55
C VAL A 139 -8.75 -4.23 9.35
N LEU A 140 -8.25 -3.26 8.57
CA LEU A 140 -7.35 -3.51 7.44
C LEU A 140 -6.09 -4.28 7.85
N ARG A 141 -5.52 -4.00 9.03
CA ARG A 141 -4.35 -4.73 9.58
C ARG A 141 -4.62 -6.22 9.83
N LYS A 142 -5.89 -6.62 9.94
CA LYS A 142 -6.32 -8.01 10.17
C LYS A 142 -6.70 -8.74 8.89
N MET A 143 -6.78 -8.03 7.75
CA MET A 143 -7.16 -8.60 6.47
C MET A 143 -5.94 -9.26 5.81
N PRO A 144 -6.01 -10.55 5.46
CA PRO A 144 -4.91 -11.26 4.80
C PRO A 144 -4.48 -10.57 3.49
N GLY A 145 -3.17 -10.47 3.27
CA GLY A 145 -2.59 -9.82 2.10
C GLY A 145 -2.49 -8.30 2.19
N ILE A 146 -3.19 -7.65 3.12
CA ILE A 146 -3.11 -6.22 3.39
C ILE A 146 -2.17 -5.99 4.58
N ASN A 147 -1.22 -5.07 4.43
CA ASN A 147 -0.39 -4.59 5.52
C ASN A 147 -0.49 -3.07 5.60
N VAL A 148 -0.67 -2.55 6.81
CA VAL A 148 -0.73 -1.11 7.09
C VAL A 148 0.37 -0.81 8.10
N ASP A 149 1.35 -0.01 7.69
CA ASP A 149 2.45 0.38 8.56
C ASP A 149 2.03 1.42 9.62
N THR A 150 2.97 1.82 10.47
CA THR A 150 2.74 2.81 11.53
C THR A 150 2.40 4.21 11.00
N LYS A 151 2.79 4.51 9.76
CA LYS A 151 2.49 5.78 9.06
C LYS A 151 1.16 5.75 8.30
N GLY A 152 0.44 4.61 8.32
CA GLY A 152 -0.80 4.43 7.58
C GLY A 152 -0.62 4.05 6.11
N LYS A 153 0.60 3.78 5.66
CA LYS A 153 0.88 3.34 4.29
C LYS A 153 0.40 1.89 4.11
N ILE A 154 -0.35 1.67 3.04
CA ILE A 154 -0.93 0.36 2.75
C ILE A 154 -0.14 -0.34 1.65
N THR A 155 0.16 -1.62 1.88
CA THR A 155 0.66 -2.53 0.86
C THR A 155 -0.29 -3.71 0.69
N TYR A 156 -0.41 -4.20 -0.52
CA TYR A 156 -1.13 -5.42 -0.85
C TYR A 156 -0.18 -6.42 -1.49
N ASN A 157 -0.07 -7.63 -0.91
CA ASN A 157 0.91 -8.65 -1.32
C ASN A 157 2.34 -8.10 -1.43
N GLY A 158 2.75 -7.26 -0.45
CA GLY A 158 4.07 -6.64 -0.39
C GLY A 158 4.30 -5.47 -1.35
N LYS A 159 3.32 -5.09 -2.19
CA LYS A 159 3.39 -3.95 -3.11
C LYS A 159 2.53 -2.80 -2.62
N GLU A 160 3.03 -1.58 -2.78
CA GLU A 160 2.28 -0.38 -2.47
C GLU A 160 1.04 -0.25 -3.36
N ILE A 161 -0.08 0.20 -2.79
CA ILE A 161 -1.29 0.49 -3.56
C ILE A 161 -1.10 1.78 -4.38
N ASN A 162 -1.70 1.82 -5.57
CA ASN A 162 -1.64 3.00 -6.44
C ASN A 162 -2.80 3.98 -6.23
N LYS A 163 -3.94 3.51 -5.70
CA LYS A 163 -5.12 4.32 -5.40
C LYS A 163 -5.88 3.83 -4.17
N PHE A 164 -6.47 4.80 -3.46
CA PHE A 164 -7.40 4.56 -2.37
C PHE A 164 -8.72 5.29 -2.66
N TYR A 165 -9.78 4.52 -2.82
CA TYR A 165 -11.09 5.02 -3.16
C TYR A 165 -12.05 4.93 -1.96
N ILE A 166 -13.00 5.86 -1.90
CA ILE A 166 -14.18 5.80 -1.04
C ILE A 166 -15.39 5.91 -1.95
N GLU A 167 -16.24 4.86 -2.00
CA GLU A 167 -17.35 4.74 -2.93
C GLU A 167 -16.93 4.98 -4.40
N GLY A 168 -15.75 4.44 -4.78
CA GLY A 168 -15.22 4.54 -6.14
C GLY A 168 -14.59 5.89 -6.51
N GLN A 169 -14.42 6.82 -5.57
CA GLN A 169 -13.85 8.14 -5.81
C GLN A 169 -12.58 8.35 -4.97
N ASP A 170 -11.52 8.87 -5.59
CA ASP A 170 -10.26 9.21 -4.94
C ASP A 170 -10.32 10.65 -4.40
N LEU A 171 -10.86 10.82 -3.18
CA LEU A 171 -10.96 12.12 -2.51
C LEU A 171 -9.60 12.62 -2.02
N LEU A 172 -8.77 11.72 -1.46
CA LEU A 172 -7.63 12.08 -0.62
C LEU A 172 -6.31 12.21 -1.38
N GLU A 173 -6.28 11.89 -2.69
CA GLU A 173 -5.11 12.06 -3.56
C GLU A 173 -3.79 11.49 -2.96
N GLY A 174 -3.90 10.33 -2.31
CA GLY A 174 -2.77 9.62 -1.70
C GLY A 174 -2.53 9.90 -0.21
N LYS A 175 -3.25 10.83 0.42
CA LYS A 175 -3.22 11.09 1.88
C LYS A 175 -4.23 10.22 2.62
N TYR A 176 -4.31 8.95 2.29
CA TYR A 176 -5.36 8.05 2.79
C TYR A 176 -5.21 7.66 4.27
N GLY A 177 -4.09 8.01 4.92
CA GLY A 177 -3.95 7.92 6.38
C GLY A 177 -5.08 8.62 7.13
N ILE A 178 -5.56 9.77 6.60
CA ILE A 178 -6.73 10.50 7.13
C ILE A 178 -7.98 9.61 7.18
N ALA A 179 -8.23 8.83 6.12
CA ALA A 179 -9.38 7.94 6.04
C ALA A 179 -9.19 6.67 6.87
N THR A 180 -8.02 6.03 6.79
CA THR A 180 -7.75 4.80 7.54
C THR A 180 -7.80 5.00 9.04
N ASN A 181 -7.31 6.16 9.53
CA ASN A 181 -7.30 6.51 10.95
C ASN A 181 -8.56 7.27 11.40
N GLY A 182 -9.50 7.56 10.49
CA GLY A 182 -10.67 8.38 10.81
C GLY A 182 -12.01 7.70 10.56
N ILE A 183 -12.17 6.92 9.48
CA ILE A 183 -13.46 6.30 9.14
C ILE A 183 -13.82 5.23 10.19
N PRO A 184 -14.96 5.36 10.89
CA PRO A 184 -15.40 4.35 11.85
C PRO A 184 -15.63 3.01 11.15
N GLN A 185 -15.09 1.92 11.70
CA GLN A 185 -15.21 0.59 11.09
C GLN A 185 -16.66 0.13 10.92
N GLN A 186 -17.54 0.55 11.84
CA GLN A 186 -18.96 0.20 11.83
C GLN A 186 -19.73 0.79 10.63
N GLU A 187 -19.20 1.83 9.99
CA GLU A 187 -19.80 2.47 8.81
C GLU A 187 -19.39 1.78 7.50
N VAL A 188 -18.40 0.89 7.54
CA VAL A 188 -17.87 0.20 6.37
C VAL A 188 -18.51 -1.18 6.21
N GLY A 189 -19.01 -1.48 5.02
CA GLY A 189 -19.58 -2.78 4.67
C GLY A 189 -18.52 -3.75 4.13
N THR A 190 -17.80 -3.31 3.10
CA THR A 190 -16.77 -4.13 2.43
C THR A 190 -15.55 -3.30 2.05
N VAL A 191 -14.42 -3.98 1.93
CA VAL A 191 -13.19 -3.47 1.34
C VAL A 191 -12.93 -4.25 0.06
N GLU A 192 -12.89 -3.56 -1.07
CA GLU A 192 -12.59 -4.14 -2.37
C GLU A 192 -11.13 -3.83 -2.74
N VAL A 193 -10.38 -4.85 -3.14
CA VAL A 193 -9.04 -4.71 -3.69
C VAL A 193 -9.11 -4.98 -5.18
N TYR A 194 -8.76 -3.99 -5.99
CA TYR A 194 -8.64 -4.11 -7.43
C TYR A 194 -7.19 -4.46 -7.77
N GLU A 195 -6.93 -5.70 -8.18
CA GLU A 195 -5.60 -6.16 -8.56
C GLU A 195 -5.23 -5.66 -9.96
N ASP A 196 -3.92 -5.47 -10.20
CA ASP A 196 -3.38 -4.99 -11.48
C ASP A 196 -4.10 -3.72 -12.00
N HIS A 197 -4.44 -2.83 -11.07
CA HIS A 197 -5.34 -1.69 -11.29
C HIS A 197 -4.72 -0.59 -12.15
N GLN A 198 -5.37 -0.25 -13.28
CA GLN A 198 -5.03 0.90 -14.10
C GLN A 198 -5.95 2.09 -13.76
N PRO A 199 -5.44 3.15 -13.07
CA PRO A 199 -6.29 4.26 -12.62
C PRO A 199 -6.78 5.18 -13.75
N ILE A 200 -6.19 5.11 -14.94
CA ILE A 200 -6.52 5.93 -16.10
C ILE A 200 -7.28 5.10 -17.10
N LYS A 201 -8.60 5.28 -17.21
CA LYS A 201 -9.48 4.50 -18.10
C LYS A 201 -9.03 4.51 -19.56
N ALA A 202 -8.56 5.66 -20.04
CA ALA A 202 -8.06 5.78 -21.41
C ALA A 202 -6.84 4.90 -21.71
N LEU A 203 -6.12 4.42 -20.68
CA LEU A 203 -4.93 3.56 -20.80
C LEU A 203 -5.23 2.08 -20.50
N GLU A 204 -6.46 1.72 -20.11
CA GLU A 204 -6.83 0.32 -19.89
C GLU A 204 -6.58 -0.53 -21.12
N GLY A 205 -5.87 -1.64 -20.95
CA GLY A 205 -5.45 -2.54 -22.04
C GLY A 205 -4.32 -2.01 -22.94
N LEU A 206 -3.83 -0.78 -22.70
CA LEU A 206 -2.66 -0.21 -23.37
C LEU A 206 -1.43 -0.14 -22.46
N PHE A 207 -1.63 -0.10 -21.14
CA PHE A 207 -0.56 -0.09 -20.15
C PHE A 207 -0.91 -1.01 -18.99
N PHE A 208 0.05 -1.81 -18.60
CA PHE A 208 -0.08 -2.72 -17.47
C PHE A 208 0.31 -2.02 -16.17
N SER A 209 -0.50 -2.22 -15.15
CA SER A 209 -0.15 -1.95 -13.76
C SER A 209 -0.01 -3.28 -13.03
N ASP A 210 1.00 -3.42 -12.18
CA ASP A 210 1.17 -4.55 -11.26
C ASP A 210 0.85 -4.16 -9.81
N GLN A 211 0.22 -3.00 -9.63
CA GLN A 211 -0.19 -2.46 -8.34
C GLN A 211 -1.70 -2.63 -8.14
N ALA A 212 -2.10 -2.75 -6.89
CA ALA A 212 -3.50 -2.80 -6.52
C ALA A 212 -4.04 -1.41 -6.15
N ALA A 213 -5.39 -1.28 -6.19
CA ALA A 213 -6.10 -0.20 -5.55
C ALA A 213 -7.05 -0.75 -4.48
N ILE A 214 -7.33 0.06 -3.46
CA ILE A 214 -8.32 -0.26 -2.43
C ILE A 214 -9.52 0.66 -2.59
N ASN A 215 -10.72 0.09 -2.44
CA ASN A 215 -11.97 0.82 -2.43
C ASN A 215 -12.79 0.48 -1.18
N ILE A 216 -13.06 1.49 -0.37
CA ILE A 216 -13.90 1.38 0.81
C ILE A 216 -15.36 1.56 0.40
N LYS A 217 -16.17 0.53 0.64
CA LYS A 217 -17.61 0.57 0.45
C LYS A 217 -18.32 0.78 1.78
N LEU A 218 -19.06 1.85 1.87
CA LEU A 218 -19.85 2.18 3.06
C LEU A 218 -21.14 1.37 3.10
N LYS A 219 -21.68 1.16 4.29
CA LYS A 219 -23.03 0.66 4.48
C LYS A 219 -24.04 1.70 3.95
N GLU A 220 -25.22 1.26 3.51
CA GLU A 220 -26.22 2.18 2.95
C GLU A 220 -26.63 3.29 3.94
N GLY A 221 -26.73 2.98 5.23
CA GLY A 221 -27.04 3.96 6.27
C GLY A 221 -25.95 5.01 6.50
N ALA A 222 -24.73 4.75 6.06
CA ALA A 222 -23.58 5.69 6.19
C ALA A 222 -23.48 6.66 5.00
N LYS A 223 -24.23 6.45 3.93
CA LYS A 223 -24.21 7.29 2.73
C LYS A 223 -25.12 8.49 2.87
N ALA A 224 -24.69 9.62 2.31
CA ALA A 224 -25.43 10.89 2.25
C ALA A 224 -25.78 11.54 3.61
N HIS A 225 -25.20 11.05 4.70
CA HIS A 225 -25.33 11.63 6.04
C HIS A 225 -23.99 12.17 6.52
N TRP A 226 -24.04 13.16 7.42
CA TRP A 226 -22.87 13.60 8.16
C TRP A 226 -22.55 12.57 9.24
N ILE A 227 -21.33 12.06 9.23
CA ILE A 227 -20.79 11.19 10.27
C ILE A 227 -19.70 11.98 10.96
N THR A 228 -19.85 12.17 12.27
CA THR A 228 -18.87 12.89 13.09
C THR A 228 -18.49 12.04 14.29
N THR A 229 -17.20 11.87 14.50
CA THR A 229 -16.67 11.29 15.72
C THR A 229 -15.85 12.34 16.47
N LEU A 230 -15.95 12.33 17.79
CA LEU A 230 -15.20 13.20 18.68
C LEU A 230 -14.62 12.35 19.81
N ASP A 231 -13.31 12.22 19.85
CA ASP A 231 -12.58 11.56 20.93
C ASP A 231 -11.88 12.65 21.78
N LEU A 232 -12.13 12.64 23.07
CA LEU A 232 -11.50 13.53 24.04
C LEU A 232 -10.81 12.67 25.09
N GLU A 233 -9.49 12.83 25.22
CA GLU A 233 -8.71 12.10 26.20
C GLU A 233 -7.94 13.11 27.08
N SER A 234 -7.85 12.84 28.38
CA SER A 234 -7.05 13.61 29.32
C SER A 234 -6.35 12.71 30.32
N GLY A 235 -5.20 13.13 30.83
CA GLY A 235 -4.37 12.37 31.76
C GLY A 235 -3.74 13.24 32.86
N LEU A 236 -3.44 12.61 33.99
CA LEU A 236 -2.79 13.18 35.16
C LEU A 236 -1.65 12.24 35.61
N PRO A 237 -0.64 12.67 36.35
CA PRO A 237 -0.48 13.96 37.03
C PRO A 237 0.01 15.12 36.15
N LEU A 238 0.65 14.83 35.01
CA LEU A 238 0.97 15.86 34.03
C LEU A 238 -0.29 16.09 33.16
N PRO A 239 -0.60 17.34 32.81
CA PRO A 239 -1.77 17.63 32.00
C PRO A 239 -1.58 17.15 30.55
N LEU A 240 -1.80 15.84 30.32
CA LEU A 240 -1.83 15.25 29.00
C LEU A 240 -3.23 15.36 28.42
N TRP A 241 -3.30 15.64 27.13
CA TRP A 241 -4.56 15.75 26.41
C TRP A 241 -4.43 15.25 24.96
N GLU A 242 -5.56 14.75 24.45
CA GLU A 242 -5.72 14.44 23.05
C GLU A 242 -7.15 14.73 22.60
N ILE A 243 -7.28 15.46 21.52
CA ILE A 243 -8.55 15.80 20.86
C ILE A 243 -8.47 15.26 19.44
N LYS A 244 -9.42 14.42 19.05
CA LYS A 244 -9.58 13.94 17.68
C LYS A 244 -11.02 14.18 17.24
N SER A 245 -11.20 15.01 16.25
CA SER A 245 -12.48 15.18 15.56
C SER A 245 -12.33 14.73 14.11
N PHE A 246 -13.20 13.84 13.70
CA PHE A 246 -13.31 13.38 12.32
C PHE A 246 -14.74 13.60 11.85
N THR A 247 -14.87 14.20 10.68
CA THR A 247 -16.18 14.46 10.07
C THR A 247 -16.15 14.06 8.61
N MET A 248 -17.14 13.30 8.17
CA MET A 248 -17.28 12.93 6.75
C MET A 248 -18.70 13.08 6.24
N LEU A 249 -18.81 13.39 4.94
CA LEU A 249 -20.03 13.35 4.15
C LEU A 249 -19.70 12.73 2.79
N ILE A 250 -20.29 11.59 2.49
CA ILE A 250 -20.06 10.89 1.23
C ILE A 250 -21.36 10.81 0.44
N LYS A 251 -21.47 11.65 -0.58
CA LYS A 251 -22.57 11.65 -1.57
C LYS A 251 -22.02 11.32 -2.95
N LYS A 252 -22.88 10.96 -3.88
CA LYS A 252 -22.51 10.61 -5.27
C LYS A 252 -21.67 11.69 -5.98
N ASN A 253 -22.05 12.97 -5.82
CA ASN A 253 -21.40 14.10 -6.52
C ASN A 253 -20.67 15.05 -5.56
N GLN A 254 -20.61 14.75 -4.29
CA GLN A 254 -19.94 15.58 -3.28
C GLN A 254 -19.41 14.68 -2.18
N GLN A 255 -18.13 14.79 -1.91
CA GLN A 255 -17.51 14.14 -0.77
C GLN A 255 -16.75 15.16 0.05
N ASN A 256 -16.79 15.00 1.37
CA ASN A 256 -15.99 15.76 2.32
C ASN A 256 -15.42 14.82 3.36
N ILE A 257 -14.16 15.03 3.71
CA ILE A 257 -13.56 14.51 4.93
C ILE A 257 -12.75 15.65 5.56
N SER A 258 -13.03 15.94 6.82
CA SER A 258 -12.33 16.93 7.60
C SER A 258 -11.91 16.37 8.95
N ILE A 259 -10.70 16.71 9.39
CA ILE A 259 -10.16 16.32 10.70
C ILE A 259 -9.62 17.54 11.44
N LEU A 260 -9.79 17.53 12.75
CA LEU A 260 -9.11 18.39 13.67
C LEU A 260 -8.48 17.49 14.75
N LYS A 261 -7.18 17.50 14.84
CA LYS A 261 -6.43 16.72 15.83
C LYS A 261 -5.53 17.63 16.63
N SER A 262 -5.40 17.35 17.89
CA SER A 262 -4.56 18.14 18.80
C SER A 262 -4.13 17.26 19.96
N ASN A 263 -2.83 17.18 20.24
CA ASN A 263 -2.33 16.35 21.33
C ASN A 263 -0.98 16.85 21.89
N ASN A 264 -0.67 16.38 23.12
CA ASN A 264 0.63 16.49 23.75
C ASN A 264 1.08 15.16 24.38
N ARG A 265 0.62 14.01 23.84
CA ARG A 265 0.88 12.69 24.41
C ARG A 265 1.75 11.79 23.55
N GLY A 266 2.56 12.38 22.66
CA GLY A 266 3.49 11.62 21.82
C GLY A 266 2.91 11.09 20.50
N HIS A 267 1.74 11.54 20.06
CA HIS A 267 1.25 11.19 18.72
C HIS A 267 1.77 12.19 17.70
N ASP A 268 2.57 11.69 16.75
CA ASP A 268 3.07 12.48 15.62
C ASP A 268 1.97 12.63 14.56
N LEU A 269 1.52 13.88 14.36
CA LEU A 269 0.49 14.23 13.38
C LEU A 269 1.06 14.57 12.00
N SER A 270 2.38 14.71 11.86
CA SER A 270 3.01 15.12 10.60
C SER A 270 2.79 14.11 9.47
N HIS A 271 2.76 12.81 9.80
CA HIS A 271 2.56 11.73 8.85
C HIS A 271 1.18 11.71 8.18
N GLU A 272 0.15 12.30 8.81
CA GLU A 272 -1.19 12.36 8.20
C GLU A 272 -1.25 13.32 7.00
N CYS A 273 -0.31 14.28 6.93
CA CYS A 273 -0.18 15.20 5.80
C CYS A 273 0.66 14.64 4.65
N GLU A 274 1.36 13.52 4.85
CA GLU A 274 2.21 12.91 3.84
C GLU A 274 1.40 12.20 2.75
N THR A 275 1.88 12.29 1.52
CA THR A 275 1.34 11.51 0.40
C THR A 275 2.03 10.15 0.36
N VAL A 276 1.26 9.08 0.61
CA VAL A 276 1.78 7.71 0.77
C VAL A 276 1.51 6.78 -0.42
N THR A 277 1.02 7.30 -1.55
CA THR A 277 0.87 6.52 -2.79
C THR A 277 2.16 6.50 -3.60
N THR A 278 2.38 5.40 -4.31
CA THR A 278 3.47 5.29 -5.29
C THR A 278 3.33 6.32 -6.40
N ARG A 279 4.48 6.65 -7.01
CA ARG A 279 4.55 7.51 -8.20
C ARG A 279 3.67 6.92 -9.30
N GLY A 280 2.72 7.70 -9.78
CA GLY A 280 1.82 7.31 -10.86
C GLY A 280 2.54 7.26 -12.22
N PHE A 281 1.80 6.85 -13.26
CA PHE A 281 2.26 6.73 -14.65
C PHE A 281 3.03 7.96 -15.18
N PHE A 282 2.67 9.17 -14.73
CA PHE A 282 3.27 10.43 -15.19
C PHE A 282 4.42 10.95 -14.32
N ASN A 283 4.66 10.39 -13.13
CA ASN A 283 5.55 10.97 -12.13
C ASN A 283 6.87 10.19 -11.98
N GLN A 284 7.30 9.48 -13.01
CA GLN A 284 8.47 8.59 -12.90
C GLN A 284 9.80 9.34 -12.72
N ASP A 285 9.91 10.57 -13.23
CA ASP A 285 11.20 11.30 -13.28
C ASP A 285 11.19 12.71 -12.66
N ASP A 286 10.06 13.14 -12.07
CA ASP A 286 9.84 14.56 -11.76
C ASP A 286 10.15 14.95 -10.31
N TYR A 287 10.77 14.07 -9.53
CA TYR A 287 11.03 14.35 -8.12
C TYR A 287 12.43 14.91 -7.91
N TYR A 288 12.51 16.21 -7.63
CA TYR A 288 13.70 16.86 -7.13
C TYR A 288 13.64 16.91 -5.59
N ASN A 289 14.52 16.15 -4.93
CA ASN A 289 14.72 16.26 -3.50
C ASN A 289 16.01 17.02 -3.24
N GLN A 290 15.90 18.23 -2.74
CA GLN A 290 17.04 19.04 -2.37
C GLN A 290 17.58 18.55 -1.02
N SER A 291 18.89 18.31 -0.91
CA SER A 291 19.56 18.13 0.38
C SER A 291 19.45 19.41 1.20
N GLN A 292 19.27 19.30 2.50
CA GLN A 292 19.33 20.44 3.40
C GLN A 292 20.78 20.93 3.49
N ASP A 293 21.00 22.22 3.27
CA ASP A 293 22.33 22.83 3.36
C ASP A 293 22.73 23.11 4.83
N ILE A 294 21.75 23.28 5.72
CA ILE A 294 21.90 23.38 7.18
C ILE A 294 21.36 22.09 7.80
N ASP A 295 22.16 21.46 8.64
CA ASP A 295 21.86 20.15 9.25
C ASP A 295 21.88 20.26 10.79
N VAL A 296 20.99 21.09 11.31
CA VAL A 296 20.65 21.13 12.74
C VAL A 296 19.38 20.32 12.94
N ALA A 297 19.46 19.32 13.77
CA ALA A 297 18.36 18.42 14.08
C ALA A 297 18.22 18.24 15.59
N LEU A 298 17.03 17.88 16.05
CA LEU A 298 16.84 17.45 17.43
C LEU A 298 17.63 16.15 17.68
N PRO A 299 18.09 15.94 18.92
CA PRO A 299 18.66 14.66 19.33
C PRO A 299 17.76 13.48 18.96
N SER A 300 18.38 12.37 18.55
CA SER A 300 17.65 11.16 18.16
C SER A 300 16.90 10.56 19.34
N THR A 301 15.66 10.18 19.11
CA THR A 301 14.86 9.44 20.10
C THR A 301 15.18 7.94 20.08
N PRO A 302 15.05 7.21 21.20
CA PRO A 302 15.22 5.77 21.23
C PRO A 302 14.20 5.08 20.31
N SER A 303 14.52 3.84 19.87
CA SER A 303 13.65 2.99 19.03
C SER A 303 12.46 2.39 19.80
N LEU A 304 11.78 3.18 20.60
CA LEU A 304 10.54 2.86 21.29
C LEU A 304 9.36 3.51 20.56
N SER A 305 8.14 3.16 20.98
CA SER A 305 6.96 3.81 20.38
C SER A 305 6.95 5.31 20.66
N PRO A 306 6.52 6.16 19.71
CA PRO A 306 6.49 7.61 19.86
C PRO A 306 5.76 8.08 21.13
N GLU A 307 4.70 7.38 21.56
CA GLU A 307 3.95 7.71 22.77
C GLU A 307 4.79 7.65 24.06
N ARG A 308 5.97 7.03 24.00
CA ARG A 308 6.91 6.91 25.13
C ARG A 308 8.10 7.84 25.04
N THR A 309 8.38 8.38 23.86
CA THR A 309 9.64 9.09 23.60
C THR A 309 9.45 10.48 23.02
N LEU A 310 8.29 10.76 22.42
CA LEU A 310 8.02 12.04 21.79
C LEU A 310 7.36 13.00 22.78
N ASP A 311 8.09 14.04 23.18
CA ASP A 311 7.53 15.20 23.91
C ASP A 311 7.11 16.24 22.88
N ASN A 312 5.80 16.25 22.56
CA ASN A 312 5.25 17.11 21.52
C ASN A 312 4.06 17.95 22.01
N ARG A 313 3.75 18.96 21.22
CA ARG A 313 2.50 19.71 21.24
C ARG A 313 2.11 19.99 19.81
N SER A 314 1.16 19.19 19.29
CA SER A 314 0.82 19.18 17.89
C SER A 314 -0.64 19.52 17.66
N HIS A 315 -0.90 20.32 16.61
CA HIS A 315 -2.24 20.70 16.16
C HIS A 315 -2.33 20.50 14.66
N LEU A 316 -3.30 19.75 14.19
CA LEU A 316 -3.54 19.47 12.78
C LEU A 316 -4.98 19.79 12.42
N PHE A 317 -5.16 20.61 11.41
CA PHE A 317 -6.43 20.78 10.70
C PHE A 317 -6.26 20.31 9.25
N SER A 318 -7.17 19.48 8.79
CA SER A 318 -7.22 19.04 7.38
C SER A 318 -8.66 19.02 6.89
N THR A 319 -8.90 19.56 5.71
CA THR A 319 -10.19 19.44 5.02
C THR A 319 -9.97 19.05 3.57
N ASN A 320 -10.75 18.07 3.13
CA ASN A 320 -10.68 17.48 1.80
C ASN A 320 -12.08 17.49 1.19
N GLN A 321 -12.21 18.12 0.04
CA GLN A 321 -13.46 18.31 -0.67
C GLN A 321 -13.37 17.73 -2.09
N LEU A 322 -14.45 17.09 -2.54
CA LEU A 322 -14.62 16.65 -3.91
C LEU A 322 -16.00 17.09 -4.40
N TRP A 323 -16.02 17.74 -5.56
CA TRP A 323 -17.25 18.13 -6.25
C TRP A 323 -17.28 17.47 -7.63
N GLY A 324 -18.33 16.69 -7.88
CA GLY A 324 -18.66 16.20 -9.21
C GLY A 324 -19.23 17.32 -10.07
N LEU A 325 -18.60 17.56 -11.22
CA LEU A 325 -19.01 18.55 -12.21
C LEU A 325 -19.75 17.88 -13.37
N LYS A 326 -20.34 18.69 -14.26
CA LYS A 326 -20.96 18.18 -15.50
C LYS A 326 -19.94 17.36 -16.33
N ASN A 327 -20.43 16.44 -17.15
CA ASN A 327 -19.64 15.61 -18.07
C ASN A 327 -18.56 14.74 -17.38
N ASN A 328 -18.80 14.26 -16.16
CA ASN A 328 -17.89 13.41 -15.38
C ASN A 328 -16.52 14.07 -15.08
N TYR A 329 -16.47 15.38 -14.98
CA TYR A 329 -15.34 16.06 -14.36
C TYR A 329 -15.50 16.12 -12.84
N GLN A 330 -14.39 16.23 -12.15
CA GLN A 330 -14.35 16.41 -10.70
C GLN A 330 -13.39 17.54 -10.36
N LEU A 331 -13.78 18.38 -9.43
CA LEU A 331 -12.90 19.35 -8.78
C LEU A 331 -12.64 18.87 -7.35
N LYS A 332 -11.38 18.86 -6.94
CA LYS A 332 -10.96 18.47 -5.60
C LYS A 332 -10.15 19.59 -4.99
N GLY A 333 -10.41 19.88 -3.73
CA GLY A 333 -9.65 20.85 -2.95
C GLY A 333 -9.22 20.25 -1.62
N GLN A 334 -7.97 20.43 -1.25
CA GLN A 334 -7.42 19.99 0.02
C GLN A 334 -6.65 21.14 0.66
N ILE A 335 -6.84 21.34 1.96
CA ILE A 335 -6.11 22.29 2.78
C ILE A 335 -5.69 21.58 4.05
N ASN A 336 -4.40 21.61 4.39
CA ASN A 336 -3.89 21.06 5.62
C ASN A 336 -3.01 22.11 6.31
N TYR A 337 -3.19 22.29 7.60
CA TYR A 337 -2.36 23.13 8.43
C TYR A 337 -1.89 22.32 9.63
N LEU A 338 -0.57 22.24 9.79
CA LEU A 338 0.10 21.60 10.91
C LEU A 338 0.86 22.67 11.70
N ASN A 339 0.65 22.72 13.01
CA ASN A 339 1.50 23.41 13.97
C ASN A 339 2.05 22.36 14.92
N ASP A 340 3.37 22.22 14.99
CA ASP A 340 4.04 21.21 15.77
C ASP A 340 5.20 21.82 16.58
N GLU A 341 5.22 21.53 17.88
CA GLU A 341 6.32 21.78 18.78
C GLU A 341 6.81 20.44 19.31
N THR A 342 8.10 20.17 19.17
CA THR A 342 8.74 18.94 19.68
C THR A 342 9.92 19.31 20.53
N LYS A 343 10.10 18.63 21.69
CA LYS A 343 11.25 18.73 22.56
C LYS A 343 11.98 17.42 22.63
N SER A 344 13.29 17.50 22.73
CA SER A 344 14.14 16.31 22.89
C SER A 344 15.36 16.66 23.75
N GLU A 345 15.73 15.73 24.60
CA GLU A 345 16.94 15.79 25.41
C GLU A 345 17.67 14.47 25.27
N ALA A 346 18.99 14.54 25.06
CA ALA A 346 19.83 13.36 24.99
C ALA A 346 21.24 13.64 25.49
N THR A 347 21.87 12.59 26.00
CA THR A 347 23.31 12.60 26.32
C THR A 347 24.00 11.61 25.40
N SER A 348 25.07 12.06 24.74
CA SER A 348 25.86 11.24 23.81
C SER A 348 27.32 11.21 24.23
N LYS A 349 27.98 10.07 23.95
CA LYS A 349 29.42 9.92 24.09
C LYS A 349 29.96 9.34 22.79
N THR A 350 30.73 10.15 22.08
CA THR A 350 31.35 9.76 20.81
C THR A 350 32.84 9.54 21.03
N ILE A 351 33.36 8.40 20.56
CA ILE A 351 34.79 8.07 20.63
C ILE A 351 35.31 8.03 19.20
N TYR A 352 36.23 8.94 18.89
CA TYR A 352 36.95 8.96 17.62
C TYR A 352 38.29 8.23 17.79
N TYR A 353 38.48 7.15 17.07
CA TYR A 353 39.74 6.41 17.02
C TYR A 353 40.62 7.01 15.93
N LEU A 354 41.58 7.83 16.33
CA LEU A 354 42.55 8.46 15.43
C LEU A 354 43.87 7.70 15.45
N PRO A 355 44.74 7.85 14.42
CA PRO A 355 46.07 7.19 14.39
C PRO A 355 46.94 7.49 15.63
N ASP A 356 46.81 8.69 16.19
CA ASP A 356 47.60 9.18 17.33
C ASP A 356 46.90 9.01 18.68
N GLY A 357 45.78 8.31 18.75
CA GLY A 357 45.00 8.09 19.99
C GLY A 357 43.51 8.22 19.82
N SER A 358 42.76 8.12 20.90
CA SER A 358 41.30 8.33 20.89
C SER A 358 40.90 9.71 21.43
N TYR A 359 39.98 10.37 20.76
CA TYR A 359 39.33 11.58 21.25
C TYR A 359 37.90 11.25 21.70
N ILE A 360 37.56 11.63 22.93
CA ILE A 360 36.24 11.37 23.52
C ILE A 360 35.50 12.71 23.61
N LEU A 361 34.30 12.73 23.06
CA LEU A 361 33.38 13.85 23.12
C LEU A 361 32.12 13.42 23.88
N SER A 362 31.88 14.02 25.03
CA SER A 362 30.68 13.82 25.85
C SER A 362 29.79 15.05 25.74
N GLU A 363 28.52 14.90 25.38
CA GLU A 363 27.62 16.02 25.17
C GLU A 363 26.24 15.72 25.72
N THR A 364 25.63 16.77 26.30
CA THR A 364 24.22 16.81 26.67
C THR A 364 23.53 17.82 25.77
N GLU A 365 22.57 17.38 25.00
CA GLU A 365 21.81 18.18 24.06
C GLU A 365 20.38 18.36 24.55
N ASN A 366 19.87 19.59 24.51
CA ASN A 366 18.49 19.93 24.81
C ASN A 366 17.95 20.81 23.70
N GLY A 367 16.97 20.27 22.96
CA GLY A 367 16.48 20.90 21.74
C GLY A 367 14.98 21.10 21.70
N LYS A 368 14.56 22.13 20.97
CA LYS A 368 13.17 22.43 20.66
C LYS A 368 13.03 22.69 19.16
N SER A 369 12.05 22.03 18.55
CA SER A 369 11.68 22.23 17.15
C SER A 369 10.29 22.84 17.08
N TYR A 370 10.12 23.85 16.27
CA TYR A 370 8.84 24.49 15.97
C TYR A 370 8.59 24.43 14.48
N GLN A 371 7.53 23.76 14.07
CA GLN A 371 7.17 23.64 12.68
C GLN A 371 5.74 24.11 12.43
N ASN A 372 5.59 25.07 11.52
CA ASN A 372 4.30 25.41 10.92
C ASN A 372 4.33 25.01 9.46
N MET A 373 3.29 24.31 9.00
CA MET A 373 3.20 23.88 7.61
C MET A 373 1.77 24.07 7.10
N LEU A 374 1.64 24.80 6.00
CA LEU A 374 0.39 24.96 5.24
C LEU A 374 0.56 24.30 3.88
N THR A 375 -0.27 23.31 3.58
CA THR A 375 -0.31 22.70 2.25
C THR A 375 -1.68 22.88 1.62
N THR A 376 -1.72 23.25 0.34
CA THR A 376 -2.95 23.28 -0.44
C THR A 376 -2.80 22.46 -1.72
N ASN A 377 -3.89 21.82 -2.12
CA ASN A 377 -3.95 21.06 -3.37
C ASN A 377 -5.28 21.35 -4.05
N LEU A 378 -5.23 21.76 -5.32
CA LEU A 378 -6.41 21.96 -6.15
C LEU A 378 -6.27 21.09 -7.41
N THR A 379 -7.15 20.11 -7.58
CA THR A 379 -7.10 19.16 -8.70
C THR A 379 -8.40 19.20 -9.51
N LEU A 380 -8.26 19.44 -10.81
CA LEU A 380 -9.31 19.21 -11.80
C LEU A 380 -9.01 17.89 -12.52
N ILE A 381 -9.97 16.98 -12.55
CA ILE A 381 -9.81 15.67 -13.20
C ILE A 381 -11.02 15.33 -14.06
N GLY A 382 -10.77 14.77 -15.25
CA GLY A 382 -11.75 14.12 -16.11
C GLY A 382 -11.20 12.75 -16.52
N ASN A 383 -11.86 11.65 -16.11
CA ASN A 383 -11.39 10.29 -16.39
C ASN A 383 -12.46 9.52 -17.18
N LYS A 384 -12.30 9.52 -18.50
CA LYS A 384 -13.22 8.90 -19.47
C LYS A 384 -12.50 7.81 -20.29
N ASP A 385 -13.21 6.90 -20.91
CA ASP A 385 -12.66 5.77 -21.66
C ASP A 385 -11.70 6.17 -22.79
N LYS A 386 -11.91 7.34 -23.40
CA LYS A 386 -11.08 7.83 -24.51
C LYS A 386 -10.28 9.08 -24.20
N PHE A 387 -10.50 9.65 -23.01
CA PHE A 387 -9.92 10.93 -22.65
C PHE A 387 -9.68 11.02 -21.15
N TYR A 388 -8.47 11.41 -20.79
CA TYR A 388 -8.10 11.73 -19.42
C TYR A 388 -7.47 13.10 -19.37
N LEU A 389 -7.87 13.91 -18.42
CA LEU A 389 -7.27 15.19 -18.09
C LEU A 389 -7.11 15.29 -16.59
N ARG A 390 -5.94 15.68 -16.13
CA ARG A 390 -5.71 16.05 -14.74
C ARG A 390 -4.81 17.27 -14.70
N ASN A 391 -5.24 18.30 -13.95
CA ASN A 391 -4.40 19.43 -13.60
C ASN A 391 -4.41 19.60 -12.09
N THR A 392 -3.23 19.62 -11.49
CA THR A 392 -3.05 19.70 -10.04
C THR A 392 -2.12 20.86 -9.72
N LEU A 393 -2.61 21.84 -8.98
CA LEU A 393 -1.84 22.89 -8.36
C LEU A 393 -1.60 22.54 -6.89
N ASN A 394 -0.33 22.46 -6.50
CA ASN A 394 0.07 22.23 -5.10
C ASN A 394 0.84 23.44 -4.60
N THR A 395 0.59 23.81 -3.34
CA THR A 395 1.45 24.75 -2.62
C THR A 395 1.83 24.14 -1.26
N GLU A 396 3.06 24.40 -0.86
CA GLU A 396 3.60 24.02 0.44
C GLU A 396 4.37 25.21 1.01
N TRP A 397 3.95 25.67 2.18
CA TRP A 397 4.59 26.74 2.92
C TRP A 397 4.96 26.16 4.26
N LYS A 398 6.28 26.02 4.51
CA LYS A 398 6.85 25.47 5.75
C LYS A 398 7.70 26.52 6.42
N TRP A 399 7.48 26.75 7.69
CA TRP A 399 8.30 27.54 8.58
C TRP A 399 8.81 26.61 9.66
N HIS A 400 10.11 26.36 9.67
CA HIS A 400 10.75 25.44 10.59
C HIS A 400 11.85 26.17 11.34
N ARG A 401 11.82 26.09 12.66
CA ARG A 401 12.83 26.62 13.56
C ARG A 401 13.26 25.55 14.53
N ILE A 402 14.58 25.42 14.75
CA ILE A 402 15.17 24.56 15.78
C ILE A 402 16.03 25.44 16.67
N ASP A 403 15.81 25.33 17.98
CA ASP A 403 16.63 25.88 19.04
C ASP A 403 17.30 24.71 19.74
N LEU A 404 18.62 24.57 19.67
CA LEU A 404 19.41 23.49 20.26
C LEU A 404 20.44 24.06 21.20
N MET A 405 20.52 23.53 22.41
CA MET A 405 21.55 23.81 23.38
C MET A 405 22.39 22.58 23.63
N THR A 406 23.68 22.65 23.38
CA THR A 406 24.62 21.56 23.56
C THR A 406 25.62 21.95 24.62
N GLN A 407 25.67 21.18 25.71
CA GLN A 407 26.69 21.29 26.76
C GLN A 407 27.71 20.20 26.55
N ASN A 408 28.95 20.54 26.23
CA ASN A 408 30.09 19.65 26.31
C ASN A 408 30.88 19.90 27.60
N ASP A 409 31.95 19.13 27.85
CA ASP A 409 32.75 19.18 29.08
C ASP A 409 33.27 20.59 29.41
N LYS A 410 33.34 21.50 28.42
CA LYS A 410 33.98 22.82 28.58
C LYS A 410 33.06 23.98 28.24
N ASN A 411 32.17 23.84 27.23
CA ASN A 411 31.47 24.97 26.63
C ASN A 411 29.97 24.72 26.53
N LEU A 412 29.19 25.77 26.65
CA LEU A 412 27.77 25.81 26.29
C LEU A 412 27.62 26.41 24.90
N ILE A 413 27.03 25.65 23.98
CA ILE A 413 26.80 26.07 22.61
C ILE A 413 25.31 26.14 22.35
N GLN A 414 24.86 27.25 21.79
CA GLN A 414 23.48 27.45 21.39
C GLN A 414 23.39 27.61 19.88
N GLU A 415 22.56 26.79 19.24
CA GLU A 415 22.25 26.89 17.83
C GLU A 415 20.80 27.29 17.63
N LYS A 416 20.55 28.23 16.72
CA LYS A 416 19.23 28.63 16.27
C LYS A 416 19.18 28.53 14.76
N ALA A 417 18.52 27.48 14.26
CA ALA A 417 18.33 27.28 12.83
C ALA A 417 16.92 27.72 12.44
N TYR A 418 16.80 28.56 11.43
CA TYR A 418 15.54 28.92 10.78
C TYR A 418 15.57 28.45 9.35
N MET A 419 14.72 27.50 8.99
CA MET A 419 14.74 26.76 7.73
C MET A 419 13.37 26.80 7.05
N PRO A 420 12.91 27.94 6.53
CA PRO A 420 11.66 28.03 5.78
C PRO A 420 11.80 27.38 4.42
N SER A 421 10.72 26.81 3.92
CA SER A 421 10.62 26.26 2.56
C SER A 421 9.28 26.63 1.95
N HIS A 422 9.33 27.25 0.78
CA HIS A 422 8.17 27.67 0.01
C HIS A 422 8.18 26.96 -1.32
N LYS A 423 7.12 26.17 -1.64
CA LYS A 423 7.01 25.42 -2.88
C LYS A 423 5.67 25.70 -3.55
N VAL A 424 5.70 25.89 -4.85
CA VAL A 424 4.51 25.94 -5.71
C VAL A 424 4.77 25.04 -6.90
N SER A 425 3.87 24.10 -7.16
CA SER A 425 3.99 23.23 -8.33
C SER A 425 2.65 23.05 -9.05
N ASN A 426 2.73 22.92 -10.36
CA ASN A 426 1.60 22.53 -11.20
C ASN A 426 1.96 21.28 -12.00
N ASN A 427 1.04 20.32 -12.02
CA ASN A 427 1.18 19.08 -12.77
C ASN A 427 -0.04 18.93 -13.68
N PHE A 428 0.16 19.08 -15.00
CA PHE A 428 -0.84 18.93 -16.04
C PHE A 428 -0.61 17.63 -16.79
N ASN A 429 -1.64 16.81 -16.93
CA ASN A 429 -1.59 15.53 -17.64
C ASN A 429 -2.81 15.39 -18.54
N LEU A 430 -2.58 15.01 -19.78
CA LEU A 430 -3.58 14.80 -20.81
C LEU A 430 -3.34 13.45 -21.50
N VAL A 431 -4.37 12.62 -21.65
CA VAL A 431 -4.33 11.41 -22.46
C VAL A 431 -5.49 11.40 -23.43
N LYS A 432 -5.20 11.10 -24.69
CA LYS A 432 -6.21 10.83 -25.72
C LYS A 432 -6.00 9.44 -26.30
N ARG A 433 -7.02 8.60 -26.21
CA ARG A 433 -7.03 7.27 -26.83
C ARG A 433 -7.62 7.31 -28.22
N LEU A 434 -6.93 6.70 -29.18
CA LEU A 434 -7.33 6.56 -30.57
C LEU A 434 -7.32 5.07 -30.95
N ARG A 435 -8.44 4.37 -30.70
CA ARG A 435 -8.55 2.89 -30.87
C ARG A 435 -7.42 2.15 -30.11
N ASN A 436 -6.43 1.62 -30.86
CA ASN A 436 -5.28 0.87 -30.33
C ASN A 436 -4.05 1.74 -30.04
N GLN A 437 -4.21 3.05 -30.04
CA GLN A 437 -3.14 4.02 -29.84
C GLN A 437 -3.51 4.98 -28.73
N SER A 438 -2.51 5.55 -28.07
CA SER A 438 -2.71 6.66 -27.16
C SER A 438 -1.61 7.71 -27.34
N ILE A 439 -2.01 8.96 -27.19
CA ILE A 439 -1.11 10.09 -27.08
C ILE A 439 -1.31 10.68 -25.71
N SER A 440 -0.22 10.79 -24.95
CA SER A 440 -0.23 11.43 -23.65
C SER A 440 0.71 12.62 -23.66
N PHE A 441 0.33 13.69 -22.99
CA PHE A 441 1.16 14.87 -22.75
C PHE A 441 1.17 15.17 -21.26
N SER A 442 2.36 15.45 -20.72
CA SER A 442 2.57 15.88 -19.34
C SER A 442 3.43 17.11 -19.27
N SER A 443 3.05 18.04 -18.41
CA SER A 443 3.81 19.26 -18.10
C SER A 443 3.86 19.41 -16.58
N PHE A 444 5.06 19.45 -16.03
CA PHE A 444 5.31 19.69 -14.62
C PHE A 444 6.17 20.92 -14.44
N ILE A 445 5.75 21.81 -13.54
CA ILE A 445 6.52 23.00 -13.15
C ILE A 445 6.62 23.02 -11.62
N LEU A 446 7.80 23.30 -11.10
CA LEU A 446 8.08 23.47 -9.68
C LEU A 446 8.90 24.72 -9.47
N TRP A 447 8.40 25.58 -8.61
CA TRP A 447 9.11 26.70 -8.01
C TRP A 447 9.35 26.40 -6.54
N GLN A 448 10.58 26.64 -6.05
CA GLN A 448 10.95 26.47 -4.65
C GLN A 448 11.92 27.56 -4.21
N SER A 449 11.78 28.01 -2.96
CA SER A 449 12.70 28.91 -2.29
C SER A 449 12.93 28.45 -0.85
N THR A 450 14.20 28.42 -0.43
CA THR A 450 14.64 27.97 0.91
C THR A 450 15.67 28.94 1.47
N PRO A 451 15.24 30.08 2.06
CA PRO A 451 16.14 31.04 2.71
C PRO A 451 16.45 30.58 4.15
N ASN A 452 17.51 29.78 4.30
CA ASN A 452 17.90 29.22 5.59
C ASN A 452 18.92 30.10 6.32
N THR A 453 18.83 30.15 7.66
CA THR A 453 19.83 30.82 8.50
C THR A 453 20.14 29.95 9.71
N LEU A 454 21.41 29.99 10.13
CA LEU A 454 21.93 29.34 11.32
C LEU A 454 22.73 30.34 12.12
N ASP A 455 22.34 30.58 13.37
CA ASP A 455 23.05 31.36 14.37
C ASP A 455 23.66 30.41 15.39
N ILE A 456 24.97 30.49 15.59
CA ILE A 456 25.72 29.72 16.60
C ILE A 456 26.31 30.71 17.62
N PHE A 457 26.05 30.44 18.89
CA PHE A 457 26.57 31.22 20.02
C PHE A 457 27.42 30.30 20.89
N THR A 458 28.61 30.75 21.25
CA THR A 458 29.51 30.10 22.20
C THR A 458 29.64 30.93 23.47
N ASP A 459 30.21 30.36 24.55
CA ASP A 459 30.41 31.03 25.86
C ASP A 459 31.23 32.35 25.77
N GLU A 460 32.07 32.46 24.74
CA GLU A 460 32.91 33.65 24.50
C GLU A 460 32.12 34.85 23.93
N LYS A 461 30.76 34.73 23.86
CA LYS A 461 29.81 35.76 23.36
C LYS A 461 30.00 36.06 21.86
N GLU A 462 30.75 35.27 21.14
CA GLU A 462 30.91 35.44 19.73
C GLU A 462 29.74 34.73 18.99
N LYS A 463 29.14 35.49 18.09
CA LYS A 463 28.03 34.99 17.27
C LYS A 463 28.52 34.69 15.84
N GLN A 464 28.48 33.42 15.45
CA GLN A 464 28.69 33.01 14.07
C GLN A 464 27.33 32.92 13.35
N ILE A 465 27.24 33.45 12.12
CA ILE A 465 26.01 33.45 11.33
C ILE A 465 26.32 32.82 9.99
N GLN A 466 25.53 31.76 9.63
CA GLN A 466 25.49 31.21 8.28
C GLN A 466 24.14 31.47 7.66
N SER A 467 24.10 32.12 6.49
CA SER A 467 22.92 32.18 5.65
C SER A 467 23.12 31.35 4.38
N VAL A 468 22.09 30.61 3.99
CA VAL A 468 22.07 29.85 2.72
C VAL A 468 20.71 30.00 2.09
N SER A 469 20.65 30.70 0.96
CA SER A 469 19.40 30.89 0.22
C SER A 469 19.47 30.14 -1.12
N THR A 470 18.54 29.25 -1.35
CA THR A 470 18.44 28.52 -2.61
C THR A 470 17.12 28.81 -3.30
N PHE A 471 17.19 29.26 -4.53
CA PHE A 471 16.08 29.41 -5.46
C PHE A 471 16.16 28.31 -6.51
N PHE A 472 14.99 27.75 -6.86
CA PHE A 472 14.91 26.61 -7.73
C PHE A 472 13.66 26.71 -8.62
N LEU A 473 13.85 26.62 -9.95
CA LEU A 473 12.78 26.49 -10.92
C LEU A 473 13.04 25.27 -11.80
N PHE A 474 12.14 24.32 -11.76
CA PHE A 474 12.22 23.10 -12.57
C PHE A 474 10.99 22.98 -13.45
N ASN A 475 11.19 22.60 -14.71
CA ASN A 475 10.11 22.31 -15.64
C ASN A 475 10.41 21.01 -16.40
N ASN A 476 9.42 20.15 -16.55
CA ASN A 476 9.50 18.93 -17.33
C ASN A 476 8.27 18.82 -18.25
N ASN A 477 8.50 18.80 -19.55
CA ASN A 477 7.47 18.58 -20.56
C ASN A 477 7.78 17.33 -21.35
N HIS A 478 6.84 16.40 -21.42
CA HIS A 478 7.03 15.19 -22.22
C HIS A 478 5.74 14.71 -22.87
N ALA A 479 5.92 13.95 -23.94
CA ALA A 479 4.85 13.28 -24.64
C ALA A 479 5.15 11.78 -24.75
N ILE A 480 4.11 10.96 -24.59
CA ILE A 480 4.18 9.52 -24.78
C ILE A 480 3.24 9.14 -25.91
N TYR A 481 3.78 8.51 -26.94
CA TYR A 481 2.99 7.86 -27.98
C TYR A 481 3.07 6.36 -27.80
N SER A 482 1.92 5.69 -27.75
CA SER A 482 1.85 4.25 -27.56
C SER A 482 0.86 3.63 -28.53
N PHE A 483 1.20 2.46 -29.07
CA PHE A 483 0.34 1.69 -29.93
C PHE A 483 0.47 0.18 -29.68
N THR A 484 -0.63 -0.55 -29.88
CA THR A 484 -0.66 -2.02 -29.77
C THR A 484 -0.53 -2.66 -31.13
N LEU A 485 0.41 -3.62 -31.25
CA LEU A 485 0.61 -4.46 -32.41
C LEU A 485 0.46 -5.93 -31.99
N GLY A 486 -0.75 -6.47 -32.14
CA GLY A 486 -1.08 -7.80 -31.65
C GLY A 486 -0.94 -7.91 -30.12
N LYS A 487 0.03 -8.70 -29.66
CA LYS A 487 0.34 -8.87 -28.23
C LYS A 487 1.44 -7.93 -27.71
N PHE A 488 1.98 -7.09 -28.59
CA PHE A 488 3.03 -6.12 -28.24
C PHE A 488 2.41 -4.73 -28.02
N ILE A 489 2.92 -4.04 -27.02
CA ILE A 489 2.67 -2.63 -26.78
C ILE A 489 4.01 -1.90 -26.99
N LEU A 490 4.03 -1.00 -27.95
CA LEU A 490 5.19 -0.18 -28.27
C LEU A 490 4.92 1.23 -27.76
N SER A 491 5.84 1.79 -26.97
CA SER A 491 5.70 3.13 -26.39
C SER A 491 6.99 3.93 -26.62
N LEU A 492 6.84 5.17 -27.00
CA LEU A 492 7.92 6.13 -27.13
C LEU A 492 7.61 7.32 -26.23
N ASN A 493 8.40 7.51 -25.18
CA ASN A 493 8.34 8.67 -24.30
C ASN A 493 9.49 9.61 -24.63
N GLY A 494 9.20 10.84 -25.00
CA GLY A 494 10.21 11.87 -25.29
C GLY A 494 9.88 13.18 -24.61
N GLY A 495 10.90 13.88 -24.11
CA GLY A 495 10.67 15.11 -23.39
C GLY A 495 11.91 15.99 -23.24
N ILE A 496 11.64 17.17 -22.68
CA ILE A 496 12.65 18.20 -22.37
C ILE A 496 12.42 18.67 -20.94
N ASN A 497 13.49 18.63 -20.13
CA ASN A 497 13.51 19.22 -18.79
C ASN A 497 14.40 20.45 -18.79
N PHE A 498 14.02 21.43 -18.03
CA PHE A 498 14.78 22.63 -17.76
C PHE A 498 14.92 22.81 -16.25
N LEU A 499 16.15 23.06 -15.78
CA LEU A 499 16.45 23.46 -14.42
C LEU A 499 17.14 24.82 -14.41
N LEU A 500 16.69 25.68 -13.52
CA LEU A 500 17.38 26.87 -13.07
C LEU A 500 17.51 26.79 -11.56
N ARG A 501 18.74 26.82 -11.06
CA ARG A 501 19.07 26.87 -9.63
C ARG A 501 20.01 28.02 -9.37
N GLN A 502 19.69 28.83 -8.38
CA GLN A 502 20.57 29.85 -7.82
C GLN A 502 20.76 29.55 -6.35
N MET A 503 22.01 29.63 -5.89
CA MET A 503 22.39 29.40 -4.51
C MET A 503 23.31 30.55 -4.06
N ASP A 504 22.89 31.24 -3.01
CA ASP A 504 23.65 32.28 -2.35
C ASP A 504 23.93 31.84 -0.91
N SER A 505 25.19 31.85 -0.49
CA SER A 505 25.55 31.59 0.91
C SER A 505 26.56 32.62 1.39
N ASN A 506 26.43 32.99 2.65
CA ASN A 506 27.32 33.93 3.29
C ASN A 506 27.53 33.53 4.76
N GLN A 507 28.77 33.61 5.21
CA GLN A 507 29.18 33.37 6.58
C GLN A 507 29.77 34.62 7.19
N GLN A 508 29.32 35.00 8.39
CA GLN A 508 29.82 36.14 9.16
C GLN A 508 30.43 35.65 10.46
N ASN A 509 31.49 36.36 10.93
CA ASN A 509 32.19 36.08 12.19
C ASN A 509 32.73 34.65 12.23
N ASN A 510 33.54 34.27 11.21
CA ASN A 510 34.10 32.93 11.11
C ASN A 510 35.29 32.79 12.09
N HIS A 511 35.23 31.75 12.93
CA HIS A 511 36.32 31.35 13.82
C HIS A 511 37.25 30.28 13.24
N ILE A 512 36.90 29.79 12.04
CA ILE A 512 37.66 28.77 11.36
C ILE A 512 38.70 29.45 10.46
N PRO A 513 39.98 29.04 10.47
CA PRO A 513 41.02 29.65 9.64
C PRO A 513 40.85 29.24 8.17
N VAL A 514 39.87 29.84 7.50
CA VAL A 514 39.59 29.65 6.07
C VAL A 514 39.82 30.95 5.35
N GLU A 515 40.40 30.92 4.16
CA GLU A 515 40.60 32.09 3.30
C GLU A 515 39.27 32.80 2.99
N GLY A 516 39.28 34.13 2.99
CA GLY A 516 38.07 34.95 2.90
C GLY A 516 37.18 34.69 1.70
N ASP A 517 37.73 34.30 0.55
CA ASP A 517 36.98 34.00 -0.69
C ASP A 517 36.18 32.68 -0.62
N LEU A 518 36.40 31.86 0.41
CA LEU A 518 35.71 30.60 0.61
C LEU A 518 34.52 30.70 1.60
N LEU A 519 34.23 31.90 2.12
CA LEU A 519 33.16 32.16 3.09
C LEU A 519 31.80 32.44 2.43
N TYR A 520 31.77 32.60 1.10
CA TYR A 520 30.55 32.87 0.39
C TYR A 520 30.42 32.03 -0.89
N ASN A 521 29.21 31.84 -1.32
CA ASN A 521 28.86 31.26 -2.61
C ASN A 521 27.83 32.14 -3.30
N ASP A 522 28.05 32.43 -4.59
CA ASP A 522 27.07 32.99 -5.54
C ASP A 522 27.15 32.11 -6.79
N ILE A 523 26.19 31.20 -6.91
CA ILE A 523 26.26 30.12 -7.90
C ILE A 523 24.92 29.97 -8.60
N GLN A 524 25.02 29.91 -9.93
CA GLN A 524 23.92 29.57 -10.81
C GLN A 524 24.23 28.27 -11.54
N THR A 525 23.37 27.25 -11.37
CA THR A 525 23.45 25.96 -12.07
C THR A 525 22.19 25.76 -12.88
N ASN A 526 22.34 25.76 -14.21
CA ASN A 526 21.24 25.52 -15.12
C ASN A 526 21.51 24.28 -15.95
N TYR A 527 20.48 23.53 -16.31
CA TYR A 527 20.61 22.53 -17.34
C TYR A 527 19.37 22.43 -18.23
N ILE A 528 19.60 21.92 -19.43
CA ILE A 528 18.57 21.42 -20.32
C ILE A 528 18.86 19.92 -20.51
N ARG A 529 17.86 19.08 -20.25
CA ARG A 529 17.89 17.64 -20.54
C ARG A 529 16.92 17.36 -21.66
N SER A 530 17.38 16.76 -22.75
CA SER A 530 16.54 16.12 -23.76
C SER A 530 16.59 14.60 -23.56
N TYR A 531 15.46 13.92 -23.61
CA TYR A 531 15.43 12.48 -23.40
C TYR A 531 14.44 11.76 -24.29
N LEU A 532 14.74 10.48 -24.52
CA LEU A 532 13.91 9.54 -25.25
C LEU A 532 13.94 8.19 -24.53
N ASN A 533 12.78 7.60 -24.28
CA ASN A 533 12.65 6.29 -23.67
C ASN A 533 11.75 5.38 -24.52
N PRO A 534 12.32 4.61 -25.46
CA PRO A 534 11.62 3.56 -26.14
C PRO A 534 11.34 2.40 -25.17
N LYS A 535 10.12 1.86 -25.22
CA LYS A 535 9.65 0.77 -24.40
C LYS A 535 8.85 -0.21 -25.24
N ILE A 536 9.11 -1.50 -25.06
CA ILE A 536 8.40 -2.63 -25.69
C ILE A 536 7.86 -3.50 -24.58
N GLU A 537 6.57 -3.76 -24.60
CA GLU A 537 5.90 -4.71 -23.69
C GLU A 537 5.25 -5.83 -24.48
N LEU A 538 5.55 -7.06 -24.10
CA LEU A 538 4.81 -8.25 -24.56
C LEU A 538 3.86 -8.66 -23.44
N ASN A 539 2.57 -8.74 -23.78
CA ASN A 539 1.53 -9.12 -22.83
C ASN A 539 0.88 -10.44 -23.24
N LYS A 540 1.16 -11.48 -22.46
CA LYS A 540 0.46 -12.76 -22.51
C LYS A 540 -0.07 -13.09 -21.12
N ARG A 541 -1.17 -13.83 -21.02
CA ARG A 541 -1.81 -14.21 -19.75
C ARG A 541 -0.84 -14.76 -18.70
N PHE A 542 0.17 -15.52 -19.12
CA PHE A 542 1.15 -16.15 -18.23
C PHE A 542 2.51 -15.42 -18.20
N LEU A 543 2.77 -14.47 -19.11
CA LEU A 543 4.07 -13.80 -19.25
C LEU A 543 3.90 -12.35 -19.70
N ILE A 544 4.44 -11.42 -18.89
CA ILE A 544 4.61 -10.03 -19.27
C ILE A 544 6.11 -9.75 -19.34
N LEU A 545 6.57 -9.31 -20.49
CA LEU A 545 7.96 -8.93 -20.74
C LEU A 545 8.00 -7.46 -21.06
N THR A 546 8.83 -6.68 -20.34
CA THR A 546 9.05 -5.25 -20.61
C THR A 546 10.52 -5.00 -20.85
N ILE A 547 10.84 -4.40 -21.98
CA ILE A 547 12.18 -3.91 -22.33
C ILE A 547 12.09 -2.40 -22.50
N GLN A 548 12.98 -1.67 -21.86
CA GLN A 548 13.08 -0.22 -22.03
C GLN A 548 14.54 0.22 -22.03
N CYS A 549 14.82 1.31 -22.74
CA CYS A 549 16.16 1.88 -22.83
C CYS A 549 16.09 3.42 -22.83
N PRO A 550 15.91 4.03 -21.65
CA PRO A 550 15.94 5.48 -21.55
C PRO A 550 17.33 6.02 -21.88
N VAL A 551 17.35 7.00 -22.79
CA VAL A 551 18.53 7.77 -23.19
C VAL A 551 18.29 9.23 -22.90
N SER A 552 19.23 9.89 -22.27
CA SER A 552 19.13 11.31 -21.92
C SER A 552 20.42 12.04 -22.29
N TYR A 553 20.28 13.24 -22.78
CA TYR A 553 21.40 14.15 -23.06
C TYR A 553 21.22 15.40 -22.21
N TYR A 554 22.24 15.75 -21.44
CA TYR A 554 22.28 16.91 -20.57
C TYR A 554 23.24 17.94 -21.10
N HIS A 555 22.79 19.18 -21.11
CA HIS A 555 23.61 20.37 -21.35
C HIS A 555 23.56 21.26 -20.12
N TYR A 556 24.66 21.33 -19.37
CA TYR A 556 24.78 22.12 -18.16
C TYR A 556 25.49 23.42 -18.41
N ILE A 557 25.04 24.47 -17.73
CA ILE A 557 25.68 25.79 -17.64
C ILE A 557 25.86 26.07 -16.15
N TYR A 558 27.10 26.09 -15.72
CA TYR A 558 27.51 26.48 -14.39
C TYR A 558 28.12 27.87 -14.42
N LYS A 559 27.68 28.75 -13.53
CA LYS A 559 28.23 30.10 -13.37
C LYS A 559 28.57 30.29 -11.90
N LYS A 560 29.77 30.78 -11.65
CA LYS A 560 30.23 31.28 -10.36
C LYS A 560 30.85 32.67 -10.65
N GLU A 561 30.26 33.72 -10.11
CA GLU A 561 30.68 35.11 -10.39
C GLU A 561 30.82 35.39 -11.91
N LYS A 562 32.05 35.69 -12.37
CA LYS A 562 32.37 35.94 -13.79
C LYS A 562 32.74 34.68 -14.58
N GLN A 563 32.94 33.54 -13.89
CA GLN A 563 33.34 32.30 -14.56
C GLN A 563 32.10 31.54 -15.04
N ARG A 564 32.15 31.07 -16.27
CA ARG A 564 31.13 30.22 -16.87
C ARG A 564 31.76 28.95 -17.41
N GLN A 565 31.20 27.83 -17.03
CA GLN A 565 31.60 26.51 -17.54
C GLN A 565 30.37 25.81 -18.14
N THR A 566 30.59 25.10 -19.25
CA THR A 566 29.56 24.27 -19.88
C THR A 566 29.99 22.82 -19.91
N MET A 567 29.06 21.94 -19.65
CA MET A 567 29.30 20.50 -19.62
C MET A 567 28.20 19.76 -20.34
N ASN A 568 28.57 18.73 -21.08
CA ASN A 568 27.65 17.89 -21.82
C ASN A 568 27.88 16.41 -21.49
N TYR A 569 26.81 15.66 -21.31
CA TYR A 569 26.94 14.20 -21.21
C TYR A 569 25.62 13.46 -21.50
N GLY A 570 25.77 12.24 -22.03
CA GLY A 570 24.68 11.32 -22.26
C GLY A 570 24.59 10.28 -21.16
N ILE A 571 23.40 9.84 -20.84
CA ILE A 571 23.08 8.78 -19.89
C ILE A 571 22.19 7.78 -20.61
N TYR A 572 22.41 6.48 -20.36
CA TYR A 572 21.54 5.40 -20.82
C TYR A 572 21.36 4.36 -19.70
N SER A 573 20.13 3.90 -19.50
CA SER A 573 19.78 3.00 -18.38
C SER A 573 18.85 1.87 -18.84
N PRO A 574 19.32 0.95 -19.70
CA PRO A 574 18.49 -0.14 -20.19
C PRO A 574 18.05 -1.06 -19.05
N SER A 575 16.81 -1.54 -19.13
CA SER A 575 16.27 -2.49 -18.18
C SER A 575 15.33 -3.51 -18.84
N LEU A 576 15.28 -4.69 -18.22
CA LEU A 576 14.43 -5.81 -18.58
C LEU A 576 13.62 -6.24 -17.38
N LYS A 577 12.30 -6.25 -17.51
CA LYS A 577 11.37 -6.81 -16.52
C LYS A 577 10.66 -8.02 -17.10
N VAL A 578 10.69 -9.12 -16.39
CA VAL A 578 9.96 -10.36 -16.70
C VAL A 578 9.00 -10.63 -15.55
N GLN A 579 7.72 -10.70 -15.84
CA GLN A 579 6.71 -11.14 -14.88
C GLN A 579 6.09 -12.42 -15.40
N TRP A 580 6.20 -13.49 -14.62
CA TRP A 580 5.72 -14.80 -14.95
C TRP A 580 4.63 -15.25 -13.98
N ASN A 581 3.42 -15.42 -14.47
CA ASN A 581 2.29 -15.97 -13.73
C ASN A 581 2.32 -17.50 -13.91
N LEU A 582 3.04 -18.22 -13.04
CA LEU A 582 3.24 -19.66 -13.10
C LEU A 582 1.91 -20.40 -12.90
N THR A 583 1.11 -19.93 -11.96
CA THR A 583 -0.27 -20.36 -11.71
C THR A 583 -1.13 -19.13 -11.44
N PRO A 584 -2.46 -19.25 -11.37
CA PRO A 584 -3.30 -18.14 -10.91
C PRO A 584 -2.90 -17.59 -9.52
N ASP A 585 -2.30 -18.44 -8.69
CA ASP A 585 -1.93 -18.14 -7.31
C ASP A 585 -0.46 -17.74 -7.13
N LEU A 586 0.44 -18.05 -8.10
CA LEU A 586 1.88 -17.84 -7.97
C LEU A 586 2.43 -16.97 -9.09
N LYS A 587 3.02 -15.85 -8.71
CA LYS A 587 3.57 -14.83 -9.59
C LYS A 587 5.04 -14.56 -9.27
N TRP A 588 5.89 -14.59 -10.28
CA TRP A 588 7.31 -14.22 -10.20
C TRP A 588 7.55 -12.96 -11.01
N THR A 589 8.34 -12.04 -10.46
CA THR A 589 8.77 -10.83 -11.16
C THR A 589 10.28 -10.69 -11.02
N ILE A 590 10.98 -10.56 -12.13
CA ILE A 590 12.42 -10.31 -12.18
C ILE A 590 12.64 -9.01 -12.94
N LEU A 591 13.41 -8.09 -12.35
CA LEU A 591 13.82 -6.83 -12.97
C LEU A 591 15.33 -6.75 -12.92
N GLY A 592 15.98 -6.60 -14.05
CA GLY A 592 17.43 -6.35 -14.15
C GLY A 592 17.71 -5.15 -15.02
N GLY A 593 18.77 -4.41 -14.72
CA GLY A 593 19.13 -3.24 -15.51
C GLY A 593 20.45 -2.59 -15.14
N ILE A 594 20.88 -1.69 -16.02
CA ILE A 594 22.00 -0.78 -15.78
C ILE A 594 21.43 0.52 -15.23
N LEU A 595 22.03 1.00 -14.15
CA LEU A 595 21.72 2.30 -13.54
C LEU A 595 22.84 3.27 -13.93
N GLN A 596 22.48 4.32 -14.64
CA GLN A 596 23.35 5.49 -14.79
C GLN A 596 22.59 6.70 -14.28
N ASP A 597 23.25 7.48 -13.44
CA ASP A 597 22.68 8.74 -12.93
C ASP A 597 23.64 9.91 -13.19
N LYS A 598 23.06 11.10 -13.23
CA LYS A 598 23.80 12.34 -13.37
C LYS A 598 24.60 12.64 -12.11
N PRO A 599 25.64 13.47 -12.17
CA PRO A 599 26.25 14.04 -10.98
C PRO A 599 25.22 14.80 -10.15
N ASP A 600 25.46 14.89 -8.85
CA ASP A 600 24.63 15.67 -7.96
C ASP A 600 25.02 17.16 -8.05
N GLU A 601 24.28 17.93 -8.82
CA GLU A 601 24.50 19.36 -8.98
C GLU A 601 24.25 20.20 -7.73
N PHE A 602 23.59 19.65 -6.72
CA PHE A 602 23.40 20.34 -5.45
C PHE A 602 24.70 20.44 -4.64
N LEU A 603 25.68 19.59 -4.94
CA LEU A 603 27.01 19.63 -4.34
C LEU A 603 28.00 20.54 -5.10
N TRP A 604 27.57 21.20 -6.18
CA TRP A 604 28.44 22.06 -6.97
C TRP A 604 28.54 23.46 -6.36
N TYR A 605 29.34 23.58 -5.31
CA TYR A 605 29.73 24.83 -4.67
C TYR A 605 31.14 24.69 -4.12
N ASN A 606 31.86 25.79 -3.92
CA ASN A 606 33.27 25.76 -3.50
C ASN A 606 33.48 26.41 -2.14
N GLY A 607 32.61 27.34 -1.73
CA GLY A 607 32.72 27.95 -0.41
C GLY A 607 32.27 26.98 0.66
N TRP A 608 32.76 27.18 1.85
CA TRP A 608 32.35 26.41 3.01
C TRP A 608 30.95 26.80 3.48
N ILE A 609 30.17 25.81 3.91
CA ILE A 609 28.86 26.00 4.54
C ILE A 609 28.93 25.35 5.92
N VAL A 610 28.62 26.12 6.95
CA VAL A 610 28.44 25.61 8.31
C VAL A 610 27.08 24.93 8.38
N GLN A 611 27.07 23.63 8.59
CA GLN A 611 25.87 22.83 8.68
C GLN A 611 25.31 22.81 10.11
N ASN A 612 26.19 22.72 11.09
CA ASN A 612 25.94 22.82 12.53
C ASN A 612 27.24 23.23 13.23
N TYR A 613 27.24 23.36 14.54
CA TYR A 613 28.41 23.81 15.29
C TYR A 613 29.64 22.91 15.15
N ARG A 614 29.47 21.65 14.75
CA ARG A 614 30.56 20.65 14.58
C ARG A 614 31.02 20.49 13.14
N THR A 615 30.13 20.74 12.20
CA THR A 615 30.31 20.31 10.83
C THR A 615 30.27 21.49 9.88
N ILE A 616 31.34 21.63 9.15
CA ILE A 616 31.39 22.49 7.96
C ILE A 616 31.54 21.61 6.74
N ARG A 617 30.89 21.96 5.66
CA ARG A 617 30.90 21.22 4.41
C ARG A 617 31.36 22.10 3.27
N GLN A 618 32.25 21.56 2.47
CA GLN A 618 32.61 22.10 1.15
C GLN A 618 32.03 21.18 0.08
N GLY A 619 31.38 21.74 -0.89
CA GLY A 619 30.92 20.98 -2.03
C GLY A 619 32.05 20.70 -3.00
N TYR A 620 31.77 19.89 -4.00
CA TYR A 620 32.73 19.60 -5.06
C TYR A 620 32.02 19.52 -6.40
N MET A 621 32.67 20.01 -7.42
CA MET A 621 32.18 19.94 -8.78
C MET A 621 32.71 18.68 -9.45
N THR A 622 31.85 17.72 -9.73
CA THR A 622 32.20 16.52 -10.47
C THR A 622 31.39 16.41 -11.75
N THR A 623 32.05 16.00 -12.83
CA THR A 623 31.40 15.68 -14.11
C THR A 623 31.13 14.19 -14.27
N GLN A 624 31.47 13.39 -13.25
CA GLN A 624 31.40 11.95 -13.35
C GLN A 624 30.01 11.41 -13.06
N LYS A 625 29.55 10.51 -13.93
CA LYS A 625 28.29 9.81 -13.79
C LYS A 625 28.40 8.75 -12.69
N LYS A 626 27.34 8.56 -11.94
CA LYS A 626 27.17 7.38 -11.10
C LYS A 626 26.78 6.21 -11.97
N ASN A 627 27.46 5.09 -11.85
CA ASN A 627 27.17 3.86 -12.59
C ASN A 627 26.84 2.74 -11.64
N GLY A 628 25.84 1.94 -11.99
CA GLY A 628 25.43 0.80 -11.20
C GLY A 628 24.76 -0.29 -12.03
N LYS A 629 24.50 -1.40 -11.38
CA LYS A 629 23.67 -2.48 -11.89
C LYS A 629 22.65 -2.84 -10.82
N MET A 630 21.45 -3.21 -11.22
CA MET A 630 20.43 -3.69 -10.28
C MET A 630 19.81 -4.99 -10.74
N MET A 631 19.43 -5.81 -9.78
CA MET A 631 18.62 -7.00 -9.97
C MET A 631 17.62 -7.12 -8.81
N ASN A 632 16.35 -7.17 -9.13
CA ASN A 632 15.27 -7.37 -8.17
C ASN A 632 14.50 -8.62 -8.55
N MET A 633 14.21 -9.46 -7.56
CA MET A 633 13.35 -10.63 -7.70
C MET A 633 12.23 -10.55 -6.65
N ASP A 634 11.02 -10.74 -7.09
CA ASP A 634 9.80 -10.69 -6.27
C ASP A 634 8.97 -11.94 -6.55
N ILE A 635 8.60 -12.67 -5.52
CA ILE A 635 7.76 -13.86 -5.58
C ILE A 635 6.55 -13.60 -4.71
N SER A 636 5.35 -13.72 -5.28
CA SER A 636 4.11 -13.58 -4.54
C SER A 636 3.19 -14.78 -4.76
N TYR A 637 2.68 -15.32 -3.66
CA TYR A 637 1.73 -16.42 -3.61
C TYR A 637 0.44 -15.97 -2.92
N LYS A 638 -0.71 -16.31 -3.52
CA LYS A 638 -2.03 -15.98 -3.00
C LYS A 638 -2.96 -17.19 -3.16
N ASN A 639 -3.47 -17.69 -2.04
CA ASN A 639 -4.51 -18.72 -2.03
C ASN A 639 -5.71 -18.25 -1.20
N LEU A 640 -6.80 -17.90 -1.89
CA LEU A 640 -8.00 -17.37 -1.25
C LEU A 640 -8.76 -18.41 -0.42
N SER A 641 -8.71 -19.69 -0.82
CA SER A 641 -9.41 -20.77 -0.11
C SER A 641 -8.75 -21.07 1.24
N LEU A 642 -7.41 -20.98 1.29
CA LEU A 642 -6.63 -21.18 2.53
C LEU A 642 -6.39 -19.88 3.29
N LEU A 643 -6.82 -18.73 2.77
CA LEU A 643 -6.53 -17.40 3.29
C LEU A 643 -5.02 -17.18 3.49
N LEU A 644 -4.20 -17.76 2.61
CA LEU A 644 -2.75 -17.72 2.68
C LEU A 644 -2.19 -16.74 1.64
N PHE A 645 -1.46 -15.75 2.14
CA PHE A 645 -0.75 -14.76 1.34
C PHE A 645 0.71 -14.76 1.76
N ALA A 646 1.62 -14.90 0.81
CA ALA A 646 3.05 -14.89 1.06
C ALA A 646 3.77 -14.11 -0.02
N ASN A 647 4.78 -13.34 0.36
CA ASN A 647 5.65 -12.64 -0.59
C ASN A 647 7.11 -12.70 -0.11
N ALA A 648 8.02 -12.78 -1.07
CA ALA A 648 9.45 -12.70 -0.82
C ALA A 648 10.07 -11.77 -1.87
N LYS A 649 10.96 -10.87 -1.42
CA LYS A 649 11.66 -9.93 -2.28
C LYS A 649 13.16 -9.97 -2.01
N ILE A 650 13.95 -10.09 -3.08
CA ILE A 650 15.40 -9.98 -3.07
C ILE A 650 15.79 -8.82 -3.95
N SER A 651 16.61 -7.91 -3.43
CA SER A 651 17.13 -6.76 -4.18
C SER A 651 18.65 -6.76 -4.08
N LEU A 652 19.32 -6.74 -5.23
CA LEU A 652 20.77 -6.64 -5.35
C LEU A 652 21.09 -5.39 -6.14
N GLN A 653 21.98 -4.56 -5.61
CA GLN A 653 22.46 -3.36 -6.29
C GLN A 653 23.96 -3.25 -6.15
N TRP A 654 24.65 -3.05 -7.27
CA TRP A 654 26.07 -2.79 -7.36
C TRP A 654 26.27 -1.36 -7.85
N ASN A 655 26.87 -0.52 -7.02
CA ASN A 655 27.20 0.86 -7.36
C ASN A 655 28.71 0.98 -7.55
N ASN A 656 29.14 1.71 -8.57
CA ASN A 656 30.51 2.11 -8.80
C ASN A 656 30.60 3.63 -8.64
N GLU A 657 31.04 4.07 -7.47
CA GLU A 657 31.29 5.47 -7.16
C GLU A 657 32.79 5.72 -7.18
N LYS A 658 33.21 6.70 -7.94
CA LYS A 658 34.63 7.06 -8.09
C LYS A 658 35.09 8.08 -7.06
N TYR A 659 34.17 8.64 -6.29
CA TYR A 659 34.45 9.62 -5.25
C TYR A 659 33.85 9.14 -3.95
N ILE A 660 34.61 9.32 -2.88
CA ILE A 660 34.20 9.08 -1.51
C ILE A 660 34.33 10.42 -0.79
N GLU A 661 33.34 10.78 -0.01
CA GLU A 661 33.44 11.94 0.89
C GLU A 661 34.50 11.62 1.95
N SER A 662 35.43 12.53 2.17
CA SER A 662 36.40 12.44 3.25
C SER A 662 36.01 13.40 4.38
N GLN A 663 36.22 12.96 5.61
CA GLN A 663 36.06 13.77 6.79
C GLN A 663 37.44 14.09 7.38
N ASN A 664 37.77 15.36 7.48
CA ASN A 664 38.99 15.81 8.11
C ASN A 664 38.63 16.43 9.46
N PHE A 665 39.37 16.04 10.49
CA PHE A 665 39.27 16.65 11.82
C PHE A 665 40.23 17.84 11.88
N ILE A 666 39.66 19.03 12.05
CA ILE A 666 40.44 20.25 12.24
C ILE A 666 40.71 20.38 13.74
N ASN A 667 41.98 20.23 14.13
CA ASN A 667 42.41 20.29 15.52
C ASN A 667 42.34 21.74 16.03
N ASN A 668 41.14 22.26 16.34
CA ASN A 668 40.97 23.34 17.25
C ASN A 668 40.29 22.80 18.53
N ALA A 669 41.12 22.23 19.39
CA ALA A 669 40.71 21.66 20.67
C ALA A 669 40.10 22.64 21.63
N ASN A 670 39.81 23.86 21.23
CA ASN A 670 39.19 24.92 22.02
C ASN A 670 37.82 25.37 21.49
N GLN A 671 37.23 24.62 20.55
CA GLN A 671 35.87 24.89 20.06
C GLN A 671 34.95 23.74 20.29
#